data_b86564a2f86a4b5f2c6e5ccaffd12ade
#
_entry.id   b86564a2f86a4b5f2c6e5ccaffd12ade
#
_cell.length_a   1.000
_cell.length_b   1.000
_cell.length_c   1.000
_cell.angle_alpha   90.00
_cell.angle_beta   90.00
_cell.angle_gamma   90.00
#
_symmetry.space_group_name_H-M   'P 1'
#
loop_
_entity.id
_entity.type
_entity.pdbx_description
1 polymer ?
#
loop_
_entity_poly.entity_id
_entity_poly.type
_entity_poly.pdbx_seq_one_letter_code
_entity_poly.pdbx_strand_id
1 'polypeptide(L)'
;MRFRQIHLDFHTSEKIPGIGSAFSKEQFQKALIAGHVDSITVFSKCHHGWAYHPSKANRMHPNLKFDLLAAQLEACREIGVNAPVYISAGFDEKEVLLHPEWLNVNPEQTPGKQELIRPGYHLLCYNTPYLDVLCAQVEEVMERYHPCGIFLDITNERMCTCASCVRSMLEKGMDPHNMADVRAHGKLIYAEYARRIEESVRKYDANATIFHNAGHIEAGRRDIAGYDTHLELESLPTGGWGYDHFPMSSAYARTLGQEFLGMTGKFHTSWGEFGGFKHPNALIYEAGLSIACGACCSIGDQLHPTGEMNESTYKLIGAAYAEVEKKEPWCKGAKNYADIAVLSCEAFLNSGPRGEGTLNNTGANRILLEGKLLFDFIDQETPFENYKLIILPDIIRMDEKLTARVKAYLAQGGKALFTGASGLKADADEFAIDLGAAFAGADSFKPNYMIPNYETTNGITSYIMYEQGYRLENVTGEAFASSNEPYFNRQPFFFSSHQHTPNDPEKTAPAAVLTGSTAYIGWEVFKDYAVKGELHVKEMVLYAISRLLPKEERRVVVSLPDRGVVTATNQNGRDIVHLLFAHTTVRGRGIEVIEDAVPLMNVSVALKRDEKPQKVYLAPQMEEVPFEYEDGFVKAVVPSVLLHQMVVAE
;
A
#
# COMPACT_ATOMS: atom_id res chain seq x y z
N MET A 1 10.75 -14.62 6.87
CA MET A 1 11.17 -14.15 5.51
C MET A 1 12.64 -13.76 5.46
N ARG A 2 13.22 -13.58 4.27
CA ARG A 2 14.54 -12.97 4.02
C ARG A 2 14.38 -11.47 3.77
N PHE A 3 15.41 -10.68 4.09
CA PHE A 3 15.29 -9.21 4.06
C PHE A 3 15.55 -8.57 2.70
N ARG A 4 16.32 -9.21 1.82
CA ARG A 4 16.85 -8.61 0.59
C ARG A 4 16.52 -9.47 -0.61
N GLN A 5 15.25 -9.44 -1.02
CA GLN A 5 14.75 -10.22 -2.14
C GLN A 5 14.91 -9.49 -3.47
N ILE A 6 15.12 -10.25 -4.54
CA ILE A 6 14.99 -9.80 -5.92
C ILE A 6 13.77 -10.48 -6.53
N HIS A 7 12.95 -9.72 -7.25
CA HIS A 7 11.98 -10.26 -8.18
C HIS A 7 12.57 -10.20 -9.59
N LEU A 8 13.03 -11.35 -10.12
CA LEU A 8 13.74 -11.40 -11.40
C LEU A 8 12.80 -11.73 -12.53
N ASP A 9 12.17 -10.71 -13.11
CA ASP A 9 11.26 -10.87 -14.25
C ASP A 9 11.93 -11.51 -15.47
N PHE A 10 11.23 -12.47 -16.10
CA PHE A 10 11.71 -13.15 -17.29
C PHE A 10 10.57 -13.56 -18.23
N HIS A 11 10.01 -12.59 -18.97
CA HIS A 11 8.95 -12.80 -19.94
C HIS A 11 9.50 -12.75 -21.35
N THR A 12 9.63 -13.89 -22.03
CA THR A 12 10.27 -13.98 -23.34
C THR A 12 9.35 -14.59 -24.40
N SER A 13 9.32 -13.95 -25.55
CA SER A 13 8.60 -14.47 -26.73
C SER A 13 9.46 -15.49 -27.46
N GLU A 14 8.80 -16.47 -28.11
CA GLU A 14 9.44 -17.44 -29.02
C GLU A 14 10.13 -16.79 -30.23
N LYS A 15 9.89 -15.51 -30.47
CA LYS A 15 10.60 -14.76 -31.53
C LYS A 15 11.99 -14.30 -31.13
N ILE A 16 12.34 -14.39 -29.84
CA ILE A 16 13.68 -14.04 -29.34
C ILE A 16 14.56 -15.26 -29.42
N PRO A 17 15.67 -15.22 -30.19
CA PRO A 17 16.61 -16.34 -30.28
C PRO A 17 17.53 -16.41 -29.05
N GLY A 18 18.12 -17.58 -28.82
CA GLY A 18 19.22 -17.73 -27.86
C GLY A 18 18.85 -17.47 -26.40
N ILE A 19 17.65 -17.86 -26.00
CA ILE A 19 17.23 -17.75 -24.59
C ILE A 19 18.20 -18.51 -23.69
N GLY A 20 18.72 -17.84 -22.67
CA GLY A 20 19.67 -18.40 -21.71
C GLY A 20 21.08 -18.65 -22.27
N SER A 21 21.39 -18.26 -23.54
CA SER A 21 22.65 -18.62 -24.23
C SER A 21 23.92 -18.05 -23.59
N ALA A 22 23.79 -16.99 -22.79
CA ALA A 22 24.90 -16.37 -22.05
C ALA A 22 24.78 -16.60 -20.52
N PHE A 23 23.88 -17.46 -20.06
CA PHE A 23 23.82 -17.81 -18.65
C PHE A 23 25.13 -18.46 -18.19
N SER A 24 25.70 -17.95 -17.12
CA SER A 24 26.84 -18.54 -16.42
C SER A 24 26.51 -18.57 -14.92
N LYS A 25 26.67 -19.76 -14.31
CA LYS A 25 26.46 -19.93 -12.86
C LYS A 25 27.34 -18.99 -12.05
N GLU A 26 28.60 -18.87 -12.42
CA GLU A 26 29.57 -18.03 -11.74
C GLU A 26 29.22 -16.53 -11.86
N GLN A 27 28.77 -16.09 -13.03
CA GLN A 27 28.35 -14.71 -13.25
C GLN A 27 27.07 -14.38 -12.49
N PHE A 28 26.11 -15.31 -12.47
CA PHE A 28 24.87 -15.21 -11.72
C PHE A 28 25.13 -15.10 -10.20
N GLN A 29 25.97 -16.00 -9.65
CA GLN A 29 26.37 -15.97 -8.24
C GLN A 29 27.11 -14.68 -7.88
N LYS A 30 28.06 -14.24 -8.73
CA LYS A 30 28.81 -13.01 -8.54
C LYS A 30 27.89 -11.78 -8.49
N ALA A 31 26.87 -11.73 -9.36
CA ALA A 31 25.87 -10.66 -9.36
C ALA A 31 25.05 -10.64 -8.05
N LEU A 32 24.55 -11.79 -7.59
CA LEU A 32 23.80 -11.89 -6.33
C LEU A 32 24.63 -11.48 -5.12
N ILE A 33 25.91 -11.90 -5.06
CA ILE A 33 26.83 -11.50 -3.99
C ILE A 33 27.08 -9.98 -4.01
N ALA A 34 27.35 -9.43 -5.21
CA ALA A 34 27.56 -7.99 -5.37
C ALA A 34 26.29 -7.16 -5.05
N GLY A 35 25.12 -7.75 -5.26
CA GLY A 35 23.81 -7.17 -4.91
C GLY A 35 23.43 -7.34 -3.44
N HIS A 36 24.23 -7.99 -2.60
CA HIS A 36 23.88 -8.35 -1.21
C HIS A 36 22.53 -9.12 -1.10
N VAL A 37 22.21 -9.93 -2.10
CA VAL A 37 20.93 -10.64 -2.22
C VAL A 37 20.90 -11.86 -1.31
N ASP A 38 19.79 -12.08 -0.56
CA ASP A 38 19.58 -13.26 0.26
C ASP A 38 18.35 -14.09 -0.17
N SER A 39 17.56 -13.56 -1.12
CA SER A 39 16.44 -14.26 -1.77
C SER A 39 16.25 -13.75 -3.20
N ILE A 40 15.87 -14.63 -4.15
CA ILE A 40 15.57 -14.24 -5.53
C ILE A 40 14.45 -15.10 -6.12
N THR A 41 13.39 -14.47 -6.63
CA THR A 41 12.33 -15.16 -7.35
C THR A 41 12.80 -15.46 -8.77
N VAL A 42 12.80 -16.76 -9.17
CA VAL A 42 13.20 -17.24 -10.49
C VAL A 42 12.04 -17.90 -11.22
N PHE A 43 12.04 -17.89 -12.54
CA PHE A 43 10.87 -18.21 -13.35
C PHE A 43 10.84 -19.67 -13.80
N SER A 44 9.73 -20.37 -13.51
CA SER A 44 9.34 -21.62 -14.16
C SER A 44 8.58 -21.33 -15.46
N LYS A 45 7.52 -20.49 -15.40
CA LYS A 45 6.65 -20.17 -16.53
C LYS A 45 6.36 -18.67 -16.60
N CYS A 46 6.52 -18.07 -17.77
CA CYS A 46 6.21 -16.67 -18.04
C CYS A 46 4.78 -16.45 -18.58
N HIS A 47 4.36 -15.20 -18.75
CA HIS A 47 3.06 -14.81 -19.30
C HIS A 47 2.81 -15.30 -20.72
N HIS A 48 3.87 -15.50 -21.53
CA HIS A 48 3.73 -16.11 -22.86
C HIS A 48 3.36 -17.59 -22.83
N GLY A 49 3.39 -18.25 -21.64
CA GLY A 49 3.09 -19.66 -21.46
C GLY A 49 4.28 -20.60 -21.69
N TRP A 50 5.50 -20.08 -21.85
CA TRP A 50 6.71 -20.90 -22.01
C TRP A 50 7.32 -21.25 -20.65
N ALA A 51 7.73 -22.53 -20.52
CA ALA A 51 8.53 -23.00 -19.39
C ALA A 51 10.02 -22.80 -19.67
N TYR A 52 10.78 -22.45 -18.65
CA TYR A 52 12.26 -22.32 -18.71
C TYR A 52 12.99 -23.56 -18.21
N HIS A 53 12.33 -24.69 -18.34
CA HIS A 53 12.84 -26.02 -17.99
C HIS A 53 12.16 -27.09 -18.87
N PRO A 54 12.75 -28.29 -19.03
CA PRO A 54 12.05 -29.42 -19.62
C PRO A 54 10.81 -29.75 -18.80
N SER A 55 9.62 -29.73 -19.38
CA SER A 55 8.36 -29.92 -18.68
C SER A 55 7.49 -30.95 -19.38
N LYS A 56 6.72 -31.70 -18.58
CA LYS A 56 5.65 -32.61 -19.04
C LYS A 56 4.28 -31.92 -18.94
N ALA A 57 4.13 -31.05 -17.98
CA ALA A 57 2.89 -30.29 -17.73
C ALA A 57 2.79 -29.01 -18.57
N ASN A 58 3.88 -28.60 -19.24
CA ASN A 58 3.97 -27.39 -20.04
C ASN A 58 4.91 -27.59 -21.25
N ARG A 59 5.13 -26.55 -22.03
CA ARG A 59 6.03 -26.50 -23.19
C ARG A 59 7.27 -25.69 -22.85
N MET A 60 8.43 -26.33 -22.95
CA MET A 60 9.72 -25.63 -22.82
C MET A 60 9.87 -24.57 -23.94
N HIS A 61 10.44 -23.43 -23.61
CA HIS A 61 10.72 -22.35 -24.58
C HIS A 61 11.55 -22.89 -25.77
N PRO A 62 11.11 -22.72 -27.03
CA PRO A 62 11.73 -23.38 -28.19
C PRO A 62 13.19 -22.97 -28.42
N ASN A 63 13.58 -21.78 -27.99
CA ASN A 63 14.92 -21.24 -28.14
C ASN A 63 15.81 -21.44 -26.89
N LEU A 64 15.33 -22.13 -25.85
CA LEU A 64 16.10 -22.54 -24.69
C LEU A 64 16.63 -23.98 -24.88
N LYS A 65 17.91 -24.24 -24.58
CA LYS A 65 18.56 -25.53 -24.89
C LYS A 65 18.96 -26.33 -23.65
N PHE A 66 18.68 -25.84 -22.46
CA PHE A 66 19.02 -26.51 -21.19
C PHE A 66 18.00 -26.15 -20.12
N ASP A 67 18.09 -26.78 -18.96
CA ASP A 67 17.22 -26.49 -17.80
C ASP A 67 17.75 -25.25 -17.07
N LEU A 68 17.23 -24.07 -17.45
CA LEU A 68 17.63 -22.80 -16.85
C LEU A 68 17.15 -22.68 -15.40
N LEU A 69 15.94 -23.17 -15.09
CA LEU A 69 15.39 -23.16 -13.74
C LEU A 69 16.29 -23.97 -12.79
N ALA A 70 16.64 -25.21 -13.15
CA ALA A 70 17.55 -26.04 -12.36
C ALA A 70 18.88 -25.35 -12.12
N ALA A 71 19.47 -24.74 -13.17
CA ALA A 71 20.76 -24.06 -13.09
C ALA A 71 20.74 -22.85 -12.15
N GLN A 72 19.66 -22.04 -12.19
CA GLN A 72 19.47 -20.91 -11.27
C GLN A 72 19.27 -21.37 -9.83
N LEU A 73 18.44 -22.40 -9.59
CA LEU A 73 18.19 -22.95 -8.26
C LEU A 73 19.45 -23.58 -7.65
N GLU A 74 20.26 -24.29 -8.46
CA GLU A 74 21.55 -24.83 -8.01
C GLU A 74 22.52 -23.71 -7.64
N ALA A 75 22.64 -22.69 -8.50
CA ALA A 75 23.49 -21.52 -8.24
C ALA A 75 23.12 -20.81 -6.92
N CYS A 76 21.82 -20.64 -6.66
CA CYS A 76 21.33 -20.04 -5.40
C CYS A 76 21.65 -20.90 -4.19
N ARG A 77 21.42 -22.22 -4.26
CA ARG A 77 21.68 -23.18 -3.18
C ARG A 77 23.14 -23.18 -2.73
N GLU A 78 24.07 -23.15 -3.69
CA GLU A 78 25.51 -23.15 -3.41
C GLU A 78 25.98 -21.95 -2.60
N ILE A 79 25.32 -20.79 -2.73
CA ILE A 79 25.67 -19.54 -2.01
C ILE A 79 24.69 -19.17 -0.90
N GLY A 80 23.72 -20.07 -0.57
CA GLY A 80 22.78 -19.86 0.53
C GLY A 80 21.69 -18.82 0.28
N VAL A 81 21.41 -18.47 -0.98
CA VAL A 81 20.32 -17.59 -1.40
C VAL A 81 19.02 -18.41 -1.55
N ASN A 82 17.93 -17.95 -0.95
CA ASN A 82 16.62 -18.57 -1.16
C ASN A 82 16.12 -18.30 -2.59
N ALA A 83 15.41 -19.27 -3.17
CA ALA A 83 14.87 -19.11 -4.51
C ALA A 83 13.43 -19.64 -4.59
N PRO A 84 12.40 -18.83 -4.27
CA PRO A 84 11.02 -19.14 -4.64
C PRO A 84 10.87 -19.11 -6.15
N VAL A 85 9.91 -19.92 -6.66
CA VAL A 85 9.71 -20.08 -8.10
C VAL A 85 8.43 -19.37 -8.54
N TYR A 86 8.58 -18.51 -9.54
CA TYR A 86 7.49 -17.78 -10.18
C TYR A 86 6.76 -18.65 -11.21
N ILE A 87 5.44 -18.60 -11.19
CA ILE A 87 4.54 -19.17 -12.19
C ILE A 87 3.48 -18.15 -12.55
N SER A 88 3.41 -17.77 -13.82
CA SER A 88 2.28 -16.99 -14.33
C SER A 88 0.99 -17.77 -14.20
N ALA A 89 0.08 -17.37 -13.31
CA ALA A 89 -1.15 -18.08 -13.04
C ALA A 89 -2.34 -17.57 -13.86
N GLY A 90 -2.46 -16.24 -14.00
CA GLY A 90 -3.58 -15.63 -14.70
C GLY A 90 -3.41 -15.51 -16.20
N PHE A 91 -2.16 -15.48 -16.70
CA PHE A 91 -1.81 -15.39 -18.11
C PHE A 91 -1.10 -16.63 -18.61
N ASP A 92 -1.47 -17.09 -19.79
CA ASP A 92 -0.80 -18.14 -20.54
C ASP A 92 -1.22 -18.05 -22.01
N GLU A 93 -0.46 -17.28 -22.81
CA GLU A 93 -0.83 -17.02 -24.19
C GLU A 93 -0.82 -18.29 -25.07
N LYS A 94 -0.13 -19.36 -24.66
CA LYS A 94 -0.17 -20.63 -25.38
C LYS A 94 -1.48 -21.37 -25.15
N GLU A 95 -1.95 -21.40 -23.94
CA GLU A 95 -3.26 -21.99 -23.63
C GLU A 95 -4.41 -21.12 -24.20
N VAL A 96 -4.27 -19.79 -24.20
CA VAL A 96 -5.25 -18.88 -24.85
C VAL A 96 -5.41 -19.18 -26.34
N LEU A 97 -4.29 -19.39 -27.05
CA LEU A 97 -4.34 -19.67 -28.50
C LEU A 97 -4.91 -21.06 -28.81
N LEU A 98 -4.72 -22.04 -27.94
CA LEU A 98 -5.22 -23.40 -28.11
C LEU A 98 -6.65 -23.56 -27.62
N HIS A 99 -7.03 -22.80 -26.60
CA HIS A 99 -8.26 -22.90 -25.84
C HIS A 99 -8.89 -21.53 -25.62
N PRO A 100 -9.29 -20.80 -26.68
CA PRO A 100 -9.93 -19.48 -26.53
C PRO A 100 -11.22 -19.54 -25.71
N GLU A 101 -11.86 -20.72 -25.61
CA GLU A 101 -13.02 -20.95 -24.75
C GLU A 101 -12.69 -20.90 -23.25
N TRP A 102 -11.41 -20.92 -22.86
CA TRP A 102 -10.96 -20.78 -21.47
C TRP A 102 -10.74 -19.33 -21.04
N LEU A 103 -10.89 -18.37 -21.95
CA LEU A 103 -10.75 -16.95 -21.62
C LEU A 103 -11.72 -16.51 -20.52
N ASN A 104 -11.23 -15.62 -19.66
CA ASN A 104 -12.09 -14.87 -18.74
C ASN A 104 -12.95 -13.89 -19.54
N VAL A 105 -14.26 -13.95 -19.40
CA VAL A 105 -15.22 -13.04 -20.01
C VAL A 105 -15.80 -12.14 -18.93
N ASN A 106 -15.23 -10.96 -18.78
CA ASN A 106 -15.71 -9.98 -17.81
C ASN A 106 -16.97 -9.26 -18.36
N PRO A 107 -18.14 -9.39 -17.70
CA PRO A 107 -19.38 -8.78 -18.17
C PRO A 107 -19.39 -7.25 -18.12
N GLU A 108 -18.53 -6.61 -17.32
CA GLU A 108 -18.40 -5.15 -17.24
C GLU A 108 -17.48 -4.57 -18.33
N GLN A 109 -16.76 -5.40 -19.05
CA GLN A 109 -15.88 -4.94 -20.13
C GLN A 109 -16.63 -4.78 -21.44
N THR A 110 -16.37 -3.67 -22.13
CA THR A 110 -16.90 -3.44 -23.48
C THR A 110 -16.45 -4.57 -24.42
N PRO A 111 -17.34 -5.17 -25.20
CA PRO A 111 -16.97 -6.12 -26.23
C PRO A 111 -15.85 -5.59 -27.13
N GLY A 112 -14.82 -6.39 -27.39
CA GLY A 112 -13.66 -6.03 -28.22
C GLY A 112 -12.40 -5.59 -27.44
N LYS A 113 -12.44 -5.43 -26.14
CA LYS A 113 -11.21 -5.16 -25.34
C LYS A 113 -10.28 -6.38 -25.20
N GLN A 114 -10.78 -7.57 -25.46
CA GLN A 114 -10.02 -8.84 -25.45
C GLN A 114 -9.81 -9.38 -26.87
N GLU A 115 -9.42 -8.52 -27.81
CA GLU A 115 -9.12 -8.96 -29.16
C GLU A 115 -7.79 -9.73 -29.20
N LEU A 116 -7.82 -11.02 -29.51
CA LEU A 116 -6.65 -11.91 -29.65
C LEU A 116 -5.60 -11.42 -30.65
N ILE A 117 -5.98 -10.52 -31.53
CA ILE A 117 -5.09 -9.93 -32.54
C ILE A 117 -4.33 -8.68 -32.05
N ARG A 118 -4.61 -8.20 -30.85
CA ARG A 118 -3.89 -7.05 -30.26
C ARG A 118 -2.70 -7.54 -29.43
N PRO A 119 -1.55 -6.85 -29.48
CA PRO A 119 -0.45 -7.15 -28.56
C PRO A 119 -0.87 -6.97 -27.10
N GLY A 120 -0.68 -7.98 -26.29
CA GLY A 120 -1.01 -8.00 -24.86
C GLY A 120 -1.28 -9.40 -24.36
N TYR A 121 -1.46 -9.52 -23.06
CA TYR A 121 -1.76 -10.78 -22.40
C TYR A 121 -3.24 -10.89 -22.08
N HIS A 122 -3.78 -12.12 -22.14
CA HIS A 122 -5.19 -12.42 -21.95
C HIS A 122 -5.41 -13.25 -20.69
N LEU A 123 -6.46 -12.90 -19.95
CA LEU A 123 -6.81 -13.58 -18.70
C LEU A 123 -7.53 -14.89 -18.99
N LEU A 124 -7.08 -15.96 -18.32
CA LEU A 124 -7.74 -17.26 -18.32
C LEU A 124 -8.67 -17.43 -17.11
N CYS A 125 -9.75 -18.15 -17.28
CA CYS A 125 -10.74 -18.44 -16.27
C CYS A 125 -10.39 -19.70 -15.49
N TYR A 126 -10.27 -19.60 -14.17
CA TYR A 126 -9.98 -20.75 -13.29
C TYR A 126 -11.15 -21.76 -13.19
N ASN A 127 -12.35 -21.40 -13.64
CA ASN A 127 -13.49 -22.34 -13.74
C ASN A 127 -13.51 -23.13 -15.08
N THR A 128 -12.34 -23.40 -15.63
CA THR A 128 -12.14 -24.16 -16.86
C THR A 128 -11.05 -25.21 -16.64
N PRO A 129 -10.82 -26.15 -17.56
CA PRO A 129 -9.71 -27.11 -17.45
C PRO A 129 -8.32 -26.49 -17.33
N TYR A 130 -8.18 -25.18 -17.59
CA TYR A 130 -6.94 -24.45 -17.35
C TYR A 130 -6.44 -24.59 -15.90
N LEU A 131 -7.33 -24.64 -14.92
CA LEU A 131 -6.90 -24.85 -13.52
C LEU A 131 -6.21 -26.19 -13.31
N ASP A 132 -6.64 -27.26 -14.00
CA ASP A 132 -5.97 -28.56 -13.94
C ASP A 132 -4.56 -28.49 -14.53
N VAL A 133 -4.40 -27.76 -15.65
CA VAL A 133 -3.09 -27.50 -16.27
C VAL A 133 -2.18 -26.75 -15.31
N LEU A 134 -2.68 -25.68 -14.70
CA LEU A 134 -1.92 -24.86 -13.75
C LEU A 134 -1.48 -25.66 -12.51
N CYS A 135 -2.39 -26.45 -11.91
CA CYS A 135 -2.05 -27.32 -10.79
C CYS A 135 -0.97 -28.33 -11.17
N ALA A 136 -1.07 -28.97 -12.34
CA ALA A 136 -0.05 -29.91 -12.83
C ALA A 136 1.32 -29.23 -13.02
N GLN A 137 1.36 -27.97 -13.47
CA GLN A 137 2.59 -27.18 -13.57
C GLN A 137 3.21 -26.89 -12.21
N VAL A 138 2.39 -26.52 -11.21
CA VAL A 138 2.84 -26.30 -9.82
C VAL A 138 3.38 -27.61 -9.23
N GLU A 139 2.64 -28.71 -9.37
CA GLU A 139 3.06 -30.03 -8.87
C GLU A 139 4.40 -30.47 -9.50
N GLU A 140 4.57 -30.31 -10.81
CA GLU A 140 5.83 -30.67 -11.50
C GLU A 140 7.02 -29.87 -10.95
N VAL A 141 6.84 -28.57 -10.69
CA VAL A 141 7.89 -27.73 -10.12
C VAL A 141 8.22 -28.16 -8.69
N MET A 142 7.22 -28.38 -7.86
CA MET A 142 7.41 -28.82 -6.47
C MET A 142 8.09 -30.20 -6.40
N GLU A 143 7.65 -31.16 -7.22
CA GLU A 143 8.21 -32.51 -7.24
C GLU A 143 9.67 -32.57 -7.70
N ARG A 144 10.02 -31.78 -8.74
CA ARG A 144 11.33 -31.90 -9.40
C ARG A 144 12.41 -31.01 -8.80
N TYR A 145 12.03 -29.82 -8.35
CA TYR A 145 13.00 -28.80 -7.97
C TYR A 145 13.02 -28.50 -6.48
N HIS A 146 11.97 -28.87 -5.74
CA HIS A 146 11.81 -28.59 -4.31
C HIS A 146 12.17 -27.16 -3.93
N PRO A 147 11.56 -26.13 -4.57
CA PRO A 147 11.80 -24.73 -4.23
C PRO A 147 11.33 -24.42 -2.82
N CYS A 148 11.86 -23.37 -2.21
CA CYS A 148 11.43 -22.92 -0.89
C CYS A 148 10.03 -22.25 -0.88
N GLY A 149 9.47 -21.96 -2.06
CA GLY A 149 8.14 -21.38 -2.21
C GLY A 149 7.73 -21.19 -3.67
N ILE A 150 6.47 -20.84 -3.85
CA ILE A 150 5.85 -20.54 -5.15
C ILE A 150 5.28 -19.12 -5.12
N PHE A 151 5.62 -18.34 -6.14
CA PHE A 151 5.04 -17.03 -6.43
C PHE A 151 4.10 -17.16 -7.63
N LEU A 152 2.81 -16.96 -7.41
CA LEU A 152 1.77 -17.04 -8.44
C LEU A 152 1.35 -15.64 -8.85
N ASP A 153 1.45 -15.35 -10.13
CA ASP A 153 1.21 -13.99 -10.62
C ASP A 153 -0.09 -13.84 -11.40
N ILE A 154 -0.63 -12.62 -11.35
CA ILE A 154 -1.90 -12.23 -11.99
C ILE A 154 -3.06 -13.04 -11.40
N THR A 155 -3.20 -13.01 -10.09
CA THR A 155 -4.16 -13.83 -9.35
C THR A 155 -5.16 -12.96 -8.60
N ASN A 156 -6.19 -12.51 -9.11
CA ASN A 156 -7.24 -11.81 -8.37
C ASN A 156 -8.61 -12.46 -8.57
N GLU A 157 -9.50 -12.19 -7.65
CA GLU A 157 -10.92 -12.50 -7.80
C GLU A 157 -11.46 -11.80 -9.04
N ARG A 158 -12.21 -12.54 -9.88
CA ARG A 158 -12.68 -12.02 -11.16
C ARG A 158 -14.12 -12.40 -11.44
N MET A 159 -14.88 -11.44 -11.90
CA MET A 159 -16.16 -11.72 -12.55
C MET A 159 -15.92 -12.41 -13.89
N CYS A 160 -16.68 -13.44 -14.16
CA CYS A 160 -16.60 -14.19 -15.41
C CYS A 160 -17.96 -14.75 -15.84
N THR A 161 -18.31 -14.53 -17.09
CA THR A 161 -19.50 -15.09 -17.76
C THR A 161 -19.12 -15.96 -18.97
N CYS A 162 -17.96 -16.61 -18.95
CA CYS A 162 -17.65 -17.65 -19.94
C CYS A 162 -18.63 -18.83 -19.81
N ALA A 163 -18.68 -19.68 -20.82
CA ALA A 163 -19.65 -20.78 -20.86
C ALA A 163 -19.59 -21.71 -19.61
N SER A 164 -18.39 -21.96 -19.08
CA SER A 164 -18.21 -22.76 -17.86
C SER A 164 -18.77 -22.04 -16.61
N CYS A 165 -18.54 -20.73 -16.49
CA CYS A 165 -19.06 -19.96 -15.36
C CYS A 165 -20.57 -19.81 -15.44
N VAL A 166 -21.15 -19.53 -16.59
CA VAL A 166 -22.61 -19.47 -16.77
C VAL A 166 -23.26 -20.80 -16.36
N ARG A 167 -22.72 -21.93 -16.84
CA ARG A 167 -23.22 -23.26 -16.47
C ARG A 167 -23.15 -23.49 -14.96
N SER A 168 -22.00 -23.22 -14.36
CA SER A 168 -21.78 -23.39 -12.92
C SER A 168 -22.69 -22.52 -12.08
N MET A 169 -22.97 -21.27 -12.50
CA MET A 169 -23.94 -20.40 -11.83
C MET A 169 -25.36 -20.97 -11.87
N LEU A 170 -25.83 -21.40 -13.06
CA LEU A 170 -27.15 -21.99 -13.23
C LEU A 170 -27.32 -23.26 -12.40
N GLU A 171 -26.30 -24.13 -12.33
CA GLU A 171 -26.30 -25.35 -11.48
C GLU A 171 -26.40 -25.01 -10.00
N LYS A 172 -25.91 -23.85 -9.57
CA LYS A 172 -25.98 -23.35 -8.20
C LYS A 172 -27.21 -22.49 -7.91
N GLY A 173 -28.12 -22.32 -8.89
CA GLY A 173 -29.30 -21.46 -8.77
C GLY A 173 -28.98 -19.97 -8.74
N MET A 174 -27.82 -19.57 -9.24
CA MET A 174 -27.42 -18.17 -9.40
C MET A 174 -27.83 -17.64 -10.79
N ASP A 175 -28.14 -16.34 -10.89
CA ASP A 175 -28.53 -15.70 -12.15
C ASP A 175 -27.31 -15.04 -12.81
N PRO A 176 -26.84 -15.52 -14.00
CA PRO A 176 -25.72 -14.91 -14.72
C PRO A 176 -25.99 -13.47 -15.22
N HIS A 177 -27.23 -12.99 -15.18
CA HIS A 177 -27.60 -11.61 -15.49
C HIS A 177 -27.58 -10.70 -14.25
N ASN A 178 -27.48 -11.26 -13.06
CA ASN A 178 -27.36 -10.51 -11.81
C ASN A 178 -25.88 -10.32 -11.46
N MET A 179 -25.40 -9.10 -11.50
CA MET A 179 -23.98 -8.80 -11.21
C MET A 179 -23.56 -9.16 -9.79
N ALA A 180 -24.47 -9.17 -8.82
CA ALA A 180 -24.16 -9.62 -7.46
C ALA A 180 -23.89 -11.14 -7.43
N ASP A 181 -24.66 -11.94 -8.18
CA ASP A 181 -24.45 -13.37 -8.32
C ASP A 181 -23.15 -13.68 -9.08
N VAL A 182 -22.85 -12.90 -10.14
CA VAL A 182 -21.60 -13.05 -10.88
C VAL A 182 -20.38 -12.77 -10.00
N ARG A 183 -20.43 -11.73 -9.15
CA ARG A 183 -19.38 -11.45 -8.16
C ARG A 183 -19.28 -12.55 -7.11
N ALA A 184 -20.40 -13.00 -6.56
CA ALA A 184 -20.42 -14.08 -5.59
C ALA A 184 -19.84 -15.37 -6.17
N HIS A 185 -20.13 -15.68 -7.44
CA HIS A 185 -19.55 -16.80 -8.15
C HIS A 185 -18.04 -16.64 -8.35
N GLY A 186 -17.56 -15.44 -8.68
CA GLY A 186 -16.13 -15.12 -8.80
C GLY A 186 -15.36 -15.44 -7.51
N LYS A 187 -15.93 -15.11 -6.35
CA LYS A 187 -15.37 -15.46 -5.02
C LYS A 187 -15.22 -16.97 -4.83
N LEU A 188 -16.25 -17.74 -5.18
CA LEU A 188 -16.21 -19.19 -5.08
C LEU A 188 -15.13 -19.80 -5.99
N ILE A 189 -14.96 -19.28 -7.20
CA ILE A 189 -13.95 -19.75 -8.13
C ILE A 189 -12.54 -19.41 -7.66
N TYR A 190 -12.33 -18.21 -7.09
CA TYR A 190 -11.03 -17.83 -6.54
C TYR A 190 -10.66 -18.70 -5.32
N ALA A 191 -11.61 -18.94 -4.41
CA ALA A 191 -11.40 -19.81 -3.27
C ALA A 191 -11.02 -21.24 -3.68
N GLU A 192 -11.70 -21.79 -4.71
CA GLU A 192 -11.37 -23.11 -5.25
C GLU A 192 -9.98 -23.15 -5.91
N TYR A 193 -9.62 -22.08 -6.65
CA TYR A 193 -8.27 -21.91 -7.20
C TYR A 193 -7.23 -21.95 -6.07
N ALA A 194 -7.36 -21.10 -5.05
CA ALA A 194 -6.40 -20.99 -3.98
C ALA A 194 -6.25 -22.31 -3.19
N ARG A 195 -7.37 -22.96 -2.87
CA ARG A 195 -7.40 -24.28 -2.22
C ARG A 195 -6.63 -25.34 -3.03
N ARG A 196 -6.86 -25.41 -4.33
CA ARG A 196 -6.21 -26.41 -5.20
C ARG A 196 -4.72 -26.14 -5.37
N ILE A 197 -4.32 -24.87 -5.46
CA ILE A 197 -2.90 -24.50 -5.49
C ILE A 197 -2.23 -24.90 -4.18
N GLU A 198 -2.85 -24.57 -3.04
CA GLU A 198 -2.31 -24.97 -1.73
C GLU A 198 -2.14 -26.50 -1.64
N GLU A 199 -3.13 -27.30 -2.03
CA GLU A 199 -3.03 -28.76 -2.06
C GLU A 199 -1.88 -29.23 -2.95
N SER A 200 -1.70 -28.64 -4.13
CA SER A 200 -0.61 -28.98 -5.06
C SER A 200 0.77 -28.71 -4.46
N VAL A 201 0.92 -27.62 -3.69
CA VAL A 201 2.18 -27.29 -3.01
C VAL A 201 2.39 -28.16 -1.77
N ARG A 202 1.37 -28.26 -0.89
CA ARG A 202 1.47 -28.99 0.40
C ARG A 202 1.68 -30.49 0.24
N LYS A 203 1.32 -31.05 -0.90
CA LYS A 203 1.60 -32.45 -1.25
C LYS A 203 3.10 -32.76 -1.21
N TYR A 204 3.97 -31.80 -1.49
CA TYR A 204 5.42 -31.97 -1.59
C TYR A 204 6.20 -31.30 -0.46
N ASP A 205 5.75 -30.13 0.02
CA ASP A 205 6.37 -29.42 1.13
C ASP A 205 5.33 -28.65 1.95
N ALA A 206 5.16 -29.05 3.21
CA ALA A 206 4.25 -28.41 4.15
C ALA A 206 4.68 -26.99 4.54
N ASN A 207 5.95 -26.63 4.36
CA ASN A 207 6.53 -25.37 4.80
C ASN A 207 6.86 -24.39 3.65
N ALA A 208 6.71 -24.82 2.40
CA ALA A 208 6.95 -23.97 1.24
C ALA A 208 6.07 -22.70 1.31
N THR A 209 6.63 -21.55 1.00
CA THR A 209 5.87 -20.31 0.97
C THR A 209 4.99 -20.25 -0.27
N ILE A 210 3.81 -19.63 -0.15
CA ILE A 210 2.87 -19.40 -1.25
C ILE A 210 2.49 -17.93 -1.22
N PHE A 211 2.60 -17.25 -2.35
CA PHE A 211 2.11 -15.90 -2.53
C PHE A 211 1.33 -15.77 -3.85
N HIS A 212 0.16 -15.15 -3.75
CA HIS A 212 -0.77 -14.90 -4.85
C HIS A 212 -0.74 -13.41 -5.21
N ASN A 213 0.03 -13.04 -6.23
CA ASN A 213 0.19 -11.63 -6.61
C ASN A 213 -1.00 -11.09 -7.40
N ALA A 214 -1.57 -10.02 -6.88
CA ALA A 214 -2.61 -9.20 -7.54
C ALA A 214 -2.18 -7.73 -7.70
N GLY A 215 -0.94 -7.38 -7.33
CA GLY A 215 -0.39 -6.02 -7.34
C GLY A 215 -0.88 -5.13 -6.19
N HIS A 216 -1.84 -5.59 -5.37
CA HIS A 216 -2.39 -4.84 -4.24
C HIS A 216 -2.97 -5.80 -3.20
N ILE A 217 -2.74 -5.49 -1.92
CA ILE A 217 -3.38 -6.19 -0.79
C ILE A 217 -4.65 -5.42 -0.44
N GLU A 218 -5.79 -5.94 -0.87
CA GLU A 218 -7.08 -5.27 -0.75
C GLU A 218 -7.54 -5.16 0.71
N ALA A 219 -7.80 -3.94 1.16
CA ALA A 219 -8.22 -3.70 2.53
C ALA A 219 -9.64 -4.25 2.78
N GLY A 220 -9.81 -4.97 3.90
CA GLY A 220 -11.04 -5.66 4.25
C GLY A 220 -11.20 -7.05 3.65
N ARG A 221 -10.22 -7.52 2.87
CA ARG A 221 -10.23 -8.86 2.25
C ARG A 221 -9.23 -9.79 2.93
N ARG A 222 -9.37 -9.96 4.26
CA ARG A 222 -8.57 -10.90 5.05
C ARG A 222 -8.72 -12.35 4.56
N ASP A 223 -9.85 -12.68 3.95
CA ASP A 223 -10.09 -13.97 3.32
C ASP A 223 -9.09 -14.24 2.18
N ILE A 224 -8.84 -13.25 1.32
CA ILE A 224 -7.83 -13.35 0.25
C ILE A 224 -6.41 -13.36 0.82
N ALA A 225 -6.07 -12.42 1.69
CA ALA A 225 -4.76 -12.37 2.34
C ALA A 225 -4.45 -13.66 3.13
N GLY A 226 -5.46 -14.37 3.59
CA GLY A 226 -5.32 -15.64 4.31
C GLY A 226 -4.87 -16.83 3.45
N TYR A 227 -4.94 -16.73 2.12
CA TYR A 227 -4.38 -17.74 1.22
C TYR A 227 -2.86 -17.60 1.06
N ASP A 228 -2.30 -16.46 1.46
CA ASP A 228 -0.88 -16.17 1.38
C ASP A 228 -0.15 -16.54 2.68
N THR A 229 1.05 -17.08 2.55
CA THR A 229 1.91 -17.34 3.73
C THR A 229 2.65 -16.09 4.20
N HIS A 230 2.77 -15.10 3.35
CA HIS A 230 3.35 -13.78 3.56
C HIS A 230 2.78 -12.83 2.51
N LEU A 231 2.97 -11.51 2.68
CA LEU A 231 2.44 -10.53 1.75
C LEU A 231 3.58 -9.82 1.01
N GLU A 232 3.36 -9.52 -0.28
CA GLU A 232 4.29 -8.69 -1.06
C GLU A 232 3.55 -7.46 -1.59
N LEU A 233 4.04 -6.26 -1.22
CA LEU A 233 3.39 -4.98 -1.50
C LEU A 233 4.09 -4.30 -2.66
N GLU A 234 3.53 -4.37 -3.86
CA GLU A 234 4.06 -3.64 -4.99
C GLU A 234 3.93 -2.13 -4.80
N SER A 235 5.00 -1.42 -5.06
CA SER A 235 5.02 0.04 -5.13
C SER A 235 6.14 0.53 -6.03
N LEU A 236 5.79 1.17 -7.15
CA LEU A 236 6.73 1.78 -8.07
C LEU A 236 6.54 3.31 -8.05
N PRO A 237 7.17 4.04 -7.11
CA PRO A 237 6.91 5.48 -6.91
C PRO A 237 7.09 6.31 -8.19
N THR A 238 8.14 6.05 -8.94
CA THR A 238 8.43 6.73 -10.22
C THR A 238 7.51 6.31 -11.36
N GLY A 239 6.73 5.23 -11.19
CA GLY A 239 5.69 4.77 -12.13
C GLY A 239 4.35 5.51 -12.00
N GLY A 240 4.32 6.64 -11.33
CA GLY A 240 3.10 7.43 -11.10
C GLY A 240 2.31 7.05 -9.85
N TRP A 241 2.82 6.12 -9.02
CA TRP A 241 2.18 5.72 -7.77
C TRP A 241 2.51 6.70 -6.62
N GLY A 242 3.65 7.41 -6.71
CA GLY A 242 4.09 8.37 -5.70
C GLY A 242 4.78 7.72 -4.50
N TYR A 243 5.55 8.52 -3.75
CA TYR A 243 6.28 8.08 -2.55
C TYR A 243 5.39 7.92 -1.31
N ASP A 244 4.14 8.31 -1.38
CA ASP A 244 3.11 8.14 -0.34
C ASP A 244 2.34 6.81 -0.47
N HIS A 245 2.46 6.09 -1.59
CA HIS A 245 1.76 4.84 -1.84
C HIS A 245 2.20 3.71 -0.90
N PHE A 246 3.51 3.45 -0.80
CA PHE A 246 4.01 2.35 0.04
C PHE A 246 3.70 2.55 1.53
N PRO A 247 3.88 3.74 2.14
CA PRO A 247 3.46 4.00 3.52
C PRO A 247 1.99 3.66 3.78
N MET A 248 1.08 4.00 2.86
CA MET A 248 -0.34 3.68 2.98
C MET A 248 -0.59 2.16 2.95
N SER A 249 -0.04 1.46 1.96
CA SER A 249 -0.21 0.01 1.81
C SER A 249 0.37 -0.76 3.00
N SER A 250 1.56 -0.37 3.48
CA SER A 250 2.20 -0.99 4.64
C SER A 250 1.46 -0.71 5.95
N ALA A 251 0.83 0.46 6.07
CA ALA A 251 0.02 0.82 7.24
C ALA A 251 -1.22 -0.09 7.40
N TYR A 252 -1.72 -0.67 6.31
CA TYR A 252 -2.74 -1.71 6.38
C TYR A 252 -2.14 -3.10 6.55
N ALA A 253 -1.18 -3.49 5.71
CA ALA A 253 -0.64 -4.86 5.69
C ALA A 253 -0.12 -5.33 7.06
N ARG A 254 0.55 -4.46 7.82
CA ARG A 254 1.07 -4.80 9.16
C ARG A 254 -0.03 -5.09 10.19
N THR A 255 -1.28 -4.69 9.94
CA THR A 255 -2.42 -5.00 10.83
C THR A 255 -2.94 -6.42 10.64
N LEU A 256 -2.54 -7.10 9.56
CA LEU A 256 -2.95 -8.48 9.24
C LEU A 256 -2.16 -9.53 10.03
N GLY A 257 -1.02 -9.16 10.63
CA GLY A 257 -0.22 -10.04 11.47
C GLY A 257 0.72 -10.99 10.73
N GLN A 258 0.73 -10.98 9.40
CA GLN A 258 1.64 -11.74 8.56
C GLN A 258 2.96 -10.97 8.35
N GLU A 259 4.06 -11.69 8.09
CA GLU A 259 5.28 -11.06 7.57
C GLU A 259 5.00 -10.49 6.18
N PHE A 260 5.60 -9.36 5.86
CA PHE A 260 5.42 -8.75 4.55
C PHE A 260 6.70 -8.08 4.04
N LEU A 261 6.77 -7.88 2.73
CA LEU A 261 7.85 -7.13 2.10
C LEU A 261 7.31 -5.99 1.22
N GLY A 262 8.10 -4.93 1.09
CA GLY A 262 7.89 -3.87 0.11
C GLY A 262 8.61 -4.21 -1.18
N MET A 263 7.87 -4.27 -2.28
CA MET A 263 8.40 -4.55 -3.60
C MET A 263 8.45 -3.27 -4.43
N THR A 264 9.66 -2.78 -4.64
CA THR A 264 9.95 -1.71 -5.60
C THR A 264 10.71 -2.29 -6.79
N GLY A 265 11.13 -1.47 -7.76
CA GLY A 265 11.91 -1.91 -8.91
C GLY A 265 13.09 -1.01 -9.19
N LYS A 266 14.12 -1.55 -9.85
CA LYS A 266 15.21 -0.75 -10.42
C LYS A 266 14.72 0.14 -11.57
N PHE A 267 13.51 -0.12 -12.07
CA PHE A 267 12.86 0.51 -13.22
C PHE A 267 12.59 2.00 -13.01
N HIS A 268 12.63 2.76 -14.10
CA HIS A 268 12.34 4.18 -14.02
C HIS A 268 10.83 4.47 -13.93
N THR A 269 10.05 4.04 -14.92
CA THR A 269 8.61 4.37 -14.97
C THR A 269 7.67 3.19 -15.07
N SER A 270 8.11 2.07 -15.64
CA SER A 270 7.24 0.92 -15.85
C SER A 270 7.88 -0.34 -15.32
N TRP A 271 7.08 -1.19 -14.69
CA TRP A 271 7.54 -2.50 -14.26
C TRP A 271 8.05 -3.32 -15.46
N GLY A 272 9.18 -3.99 -15.29
CA GLY A 272 9.77 -4.84 -16.32
C GLY A 272 10.40 -4.10 -17.50
N GLU A 273 10.57 -2.76 -17.46
CA GLU A 273 11.17 -2.04 -18.57
C GLU A 273 12.67 -2.35 -18.72
N PHE A 274 13.10 -2.64 -19.96
CA PHE A 274 14.51 -2.78 -20.28
C PHE A 274 15.18 -1.40 -20.37
N GLY A 275 16.40 -1.27 -19.79
CA GLY A 275 17.20 -0.05 -19.90
C GLY A 275 16.74 1.14 -19.03
N GLY A 276 15.65 1.02 -18.30
CA GLY A 276 15.21 2.01 -17.31
C GLY A 276 15.90 1.80 -15.96
N PHE A 277 16.46 2.87 -15.38
CA PHE A 277 17.16 2.82 -14.09
C PHE A 277 16.75 3.98 -13.20
N LYS A 278 16.56 3.69 -11.92
CA LYS A 278 16.50 4.70 -10.87
C LYS A 278 17.92 5.16 -10.46
N HIS A 279 17.97 6.28 -9.77
CA HIS A 279 19.18 6.71 -9.10
C HIS A 279 19.44 5.83 -7.85
N PRO A 280 20.72 5.53 -7.47
CA PRO A 280 21.02 4.75 -6.27
C PRO A 280 20.35 5.27 -5.00
N ASN A 281 20.33 6.59 -4.79
CA ASN A 281 19.69 7.21 -3.62
C ASN A 281 18.17 6.93 -3.54
N ALA A 282 17.49 6.78 -4.68
CA ALA A 282 16.09 6.40 -4.71
C ALA A 282 15.89 4.99 -4.14
N LEU A 283 16.67 4.00 -4.59
CA LEU A 283 16.58 2.64 -4.06
C LEU A 283 17.03 2.53 -2.59
N ILE A 284 18.04 3.28 -2.17
CA ILE A 284 18.46 3.35 -0.76
C ILE A 284 17.31 3.89 0.10
N TYR A 285 16.65 4.95 -0.36
CA TYR A 285 15.50 5.53 0.36
C TYR A 285 14.31 4.55 0.40
N GLU A 286 13.95 3.95 -0.74
CA GLU A 286 12.80 3.04 -0.87
C GLU A 286 12.99 1.76 -0.04
N ALA A 287 14.20 1.17 -0.04
CA ALA A 287 14.54 0.04 0.81
C ALA A 287 14.58 0.43 2.31
N GLY A 288 15.11 1.61 2.62
CA GLY A 288 15.06 2.19 3.97
C GLY A 288 13.64 2.41 4.46
N LEU A 289 12.73 2.88 3.59
CA LEU A 289 11.32 3.07 3.89
C LEU A 289 10.61 1.72 4.15
N SER A 290 10.95 0.68 3.38
CA SER A 290 10.39 -0.66 3.61
C SER A 290 10.71 -1.16 5.00
N ILE A 291 11.97 -1.17 5.42
CA ILE A 291 12.34 -1.64 6.77
C ILE A 291 11.83 -0.74 7.90
N ALA A 292 11.71 0.56 7.68
CA ALA A 292 11.12 1.49 8.64
C ALA A 292 9.62 1.23 8.86
N CYS A 293 8.92 0.77 7.84
CA CYS A 293 7.51 0.36 7.93
C CYS A 293 7.32 -1.08 8.46
N GLY A 294 8.39 -1.77 8.86
CA GLY A 294 8.33 -3.14 9.40
C GLY A 294 8.34 -4.23 8.33
N ALA A 295 8.63 -3.89 7.08
CA ALA A 295 8.69 -4.81 5.96
C ALA A 295 10.11 -5.35 5.73
N CYS A 296 10.20 -6.50 5.07
CA CYS A 296 11.39 -6.88 4.31
C CYS A 296 11.41 -6.13 2.96
N CYS A 297 12.45 -6.31 2.14
CA CYS A 297 12.59 -5.63 0.86
C CYS A 297 12.56 -6.61 -0.32
N SER A 298 11.96 -6.19 -1.43
CA SER A 298 12.12 -6.79 -2.74
C SER A 298 12.41 -5.70 -3.78
N ILE A 299 13.37 -5.95 -4.65
CA ILE A 299 13.67 -5.06 -5.79
C ILE A 299 13.46 -5.83 -7.08
N GLY A 300 12.57 -5.32 -7.93
CA GLY A 300 12.32 -5.88 -9.26
C GLY A 300 13.48 -5.59 -10.21
N ASP A 301 13.92 -6.64 -10.90
CA ASP A 301 14.86 -6.58 -12.03
C ASP A 301 14.27 -7.32 -13.23
N GLN A 302 14.76 -7.02 -14.41
CA GLN A 302 14.39 -7.66 -15.67
C GLN A 302 15.60 -8.38 -16.24
N LEU A 303 15.58 -9.72 -16.21
CA LEU A 303 16.66 -10.52 -16.78
C LEU A 303 16.68 -10.37 -18.30
N HIS A 304 17.89 -10.14 -18.86
CA HIS A 304 18.04 -10.13 -20.31
C HIS A 304 17.71 -11.53 -20.90
N PRO A 305 17.08 -11.63 -22.06
CA PRO A 305 16.71 -12.92 -22.66
C PRO A 305 17.88 -13.90 -22.83
N THR A 306 19.10 -13.43 -22.99
CA THR A 306 20.31 -14.27 -23.02
C THR A 306 20.63 -14.96 -21.69
N GLY A 307 19.99 -14.56 -20.59
CA GLY A 307 20.23 -15.11 -19.25
C GLY A 307 21.42 -14.48 -18.51
N GLU A 308 22.05 -13.46 -19.07
CA GLU A 308 23.15 -12.74 -18.44
C GLU A 308 22.61 -11.69 -17.46
N MET A 309 23.13 -11.68 -16.23
CA MET A 309 22.82 -10.69 -15.21
C MET A 309 23.48 -9.35 -15.53
N ASN A 310 22.76 -8.24 -15.42
CA ASN A 310 23.31 -6.92 -15.68
C ASN A 310 24.13 -6.42 -14.48
N GLU A 311 25.45 -6.32 -14.63
CA GLU A 311 26.37 -5.89 -13.55
C GLU A 311 26.04 -4.49 -13.02
N SER A 312 25.57 -3.56 -13.87
CA SER A 312 25.17 -2.21 -13.44
C SER A 312 23.93 -2.24 -12.55
N THR A 313 22.96 -3.12 -12.87
CA THR A 313 21.79 -3.35 -12.02
C THR A 313 22.19 -3.87 -10.64
N TYR A 314 23.08 -4.87 -10.58
CA TYR A 314 23.46 -5.45 -9.28
C TYR A 314 24.41 -4.56 -8.48
N LYS A 315 25.14 -3.65 -9.12
CA LYS A 315 25.84 -2.56 -8.44
C LYS A 315 24.85 -1.55 -7.84
N LEU A 316 23.80 -1.20 -8.57
CA LEU A 316 22.74 -0.31 -8.11
C LEU A 316 21.97 -0.91 -6.92
N ILE A 317 21.51 -2.16 -7.03
CA ILE A 317 20.82 -2.88 -5.98
C ILE A 317 21.71 -3.06 -4.75
N GLY A 318 22.97 -3.42 -4.96
CA GLY A 318 23.98 -3.61 -3.91
C GLY A 318 24.17 -2.36 -3.05
N ALA A 319 24.10 -1.17 -3.64
CA ALA A 319 24.18 0.08 -2.88
C ALA A 319 23.02 0.21 -1.86
N ALA A 320 21.81 -0.21 -2.24
CA ALA A 320 20.65 -0.19 -1.33
C ALA A 320 20.70 -1.33 -0.32
N TYR A 321 20.98 -2.55 -0.78
CA TYR A 321 20.93 -3.73 0.08
C TYR A 321 22.09 -3.83 1.07
N ALA A 322 23.25 -3.24 0.78
CA ALA A 322 24.33 -3.09 1.76
C ALA A 322 23.90 -2.21 2.95
N GLU A 323 23.06 -1.19 2.73
CA GLU A 323 22.50 -0.37 3.80
C GLU A 323 21.41 -1.12 4.60
N VAL A 324 20.59 -1.91 3.93
CA VAL A 324 19.59 -2.77 4.60
C VAL A 324 20.29 -3.81 5.47
N GLU A 325 21.28 -4.52 4.94
CA GLU A 325 22.04 -5.57 5.66
C GLU A 325 22.63 -5.07 6.97
N LYS A 326 23.19 -3.86 7.00
CA LYS A 326 23.69 -3.24 8.23
C LYS A 326 22.59 -2.97 9.26
N LYS A 327 21.33 -2.75 8.82
CA LYS A 327 20.19 -2.34 9.66
C LYS A 327 19.29 -3.51 10.11
N GLU A 328 19.38 -4.65 9.44
CA GLU A 328 18.59 -5.85 9.76
C GLU A 328 18.59 -6.26 11.25
N PRO A 329 19.71 -6.16 12.00
CA PRO A 329 19.71 -6.54 13.42
C PRO A 329 18.72 -5.77 14.30
N TRP A 330 18.28 -4.59 13.86
CA TRP A 330 17.28 -3.77 14.55
C TRP A 330 15.87 -3.89 13.96
N CYS A 331 15.74 -4.47 12.76
CA CYS A 331 14.45 -4.56 12.05
C CYS A 331 13.80 -5.93 12.17
N LYS A 332 14.59 -7.01 12.33
CA LYS A 332 14.08 -8.38 12.36
C LYS A 332 13.15 -8.60 13.55
N GLY A 333 11.86 -8.92 13.25
CA GLY A 333 10.84 -9.17 14.26
C GLY A 333 10.38 -7.91 15.00
N ALA A 334 10.79 -6.71 14.56
CA ALA A 334 10.32 -5.45 15.11
C ALA A 334 8.84 -5.23 14.75
N LYS A 335 8.09 -4.63 15.70
CA LYS A 335 6.66 -4.31 15.51
C LYS A 335 6.46 -2.81 15.56
N ASN A 336 5.72 -2.27 14.59
CA ASN A 336 5.43 -0.85 14.53
C ASN A 336 4.46 -0.42 15.64
N TYR A 337 4.67 0.81 16.11
CA TYR A 337 3.70 1.55 16.91
C TYR A 337 2.79 2.37 16.00
N ALA A 338 1.51 2.47 16.40
CA ALA A 338 0.55 3.42 15.83
C ALA A 338 -0.29 4.02 16.96
N ASP A 339 -0.43 5.33 16.97
CA ASP A 339 -1.31 6.05 17.90
C ASP A 339 -2.72 6.23 17.30
N ILE A 340 -2.83 6.26 15.97
CA ILE A 340 -4.03 6.58 15.21
C ILE A 340 -4.44 5.41 14.33
N ALA A 341 -5.73 5.11 14.30
CA ALA A 341 -6.33 4.23 13.29
C ALA A 341 -7.15 5.03 12.29
N VAL A 342 -6.88 4.88 11.00
CA VAL A 342 -7.71 5.40 9.93
C VAL A 342 -8.58 4.28 9.41
N LEU A 343 -9.90 4.42 9.46
CA LEU A 343 -10.80 3.45 8.86
C LEU A 343 -10.63 3.51 7.34
N SER A 344 -10.19 2.40 6.73
CA SER A 344 -9.98 2.36 5.29
C SER A 344 -11.31 2.47 4.53
N CYS A 345 -11.47 3.50 3.71
CA CYS A 345 -12.65 3.61 2.85
C CYS A 345 -12.80 2.38 1.94
N GLU A 346 -11.70 1.84 1.42
CA GLU A 346 -11.71 0.61 0.63
C GLU A 346 -12.38 -0.55 1.39
N ALA A 347 -11.99 -0.77 2.65
CA ALA A 347 -12.53 -1.82 3.49
C ALA A 347 -14.01 -1.55 3.88
N PHE A 348 -14.29 -0.37 4.40
CA PHE A 348 -15.59 -0.05 4.97
C PHE A 348 -16.70 0.17 3.92
N LEU A 349 -16.32 0.55 2.69
CA LEU A 349 -17.25 0.66 1.56
C LEU A 349 -17.26 -0.58 0.67
N ASN A 350 -16.33 -1.52 0.88
CA ASN A 350 -16.12 -2.68 0.01
C ASN A 350 -15.99 -2.28 -1.47
N SER A 351 -15.20 -1.23 -1.72
CA SER A 351 -15.13 -0.55 -3.02
C SER A 351 -14.01 -1.06 -3.93
N GLY A 352 -13.09 -1.86 -3.37
CA GLY A 352 -11.90 -2.33 -4.08
C GLY A 352 -10.82 -1.26 -4.29
N PRO A 353 -9.65 -1.64 -4.82
CA PRO A 353 -8.41 -0.85 -4.76
C PRO A 353 -8.40 0.44 -5.59
N ARG A 354 -9.37 0.66 -6.45
CA ARG A 354 -9.52 1.90 -7.26
C ARG A 354 -10.96 2.40 -7.22
N GLY A 355 -11.69 1.99 -6.20
CA GLY A 355 -13.09 2.33 -6.03
C GLY A 355 -13.32 3.66 -5.32
N GLU A 356 -14.55 3.83 -4.91
CA GLU A 356 -14.96 4.97 -4.10
C GLU A 356 -14.12 5.05 -2.81
N GLY A 357 -13.68 6.26 -2.45
CA GLY A 357 -12.89 6.48 -1.23
C GLY A 357 -11.38 6.36 -1.39
N THR A 358 -10.87 5.99 -2.57
CA THR A 358 -9.40 5.94 -2.81
C THR A 358 -8.74 7.29 -2.54
N LEU A 359 -9.32 8.40 -3.00
CA LEU A 359 -8.80 9.75 -2.75
C LEU A 359 -8.90 10.15 -1.28
N ASN A 360 -9.94 9.70 -0.57
CA ASN A 360 -10.10 9.96 0.86
C ASN A 360 -9.00 9.28 1.68
N ASN A 361 -8.70 8.00 1.39
CA ASN A 361 -7.56 7.31 1.99
C ASN A 361 -6.22 8.00 1.65
N THR A 362 -6.02 8.40 0.39
CA THR A 362 -4.80 9.10 -0.06
C THR A 362 -4.60 10.42 0.68
N GLY A 363 -5.64 11.23 0.83
CA GLY A 363 -5.56 12.51 1.54
C GLY A 363 -5.30 12.32 3.03
N ALA A 364 -5.95 11.35 3.67
CA ALA A 364 -5.69 11.00 5.07
C ALA A 364 -4.22 10.57 5.26
N ASN A 365 -3.73 9.67 4.41
CA ASN A 365 -2.34 9.22 4.43
C ASN A 365 -1.36 10.40 4.31
N ARG A 366 -1.55 11.30 3.34
CA ARG A 366 -0.67 12.47 3.13
C ARG A 366 -0.66 13.41 4.33
N ILE A 367 -1.82 13.80 4.84
CA ILE A 367 -1.91 14.72 6.00
C ILE A 367 -1.23 14.09 7.23
N LEU A 368 -1.43 12.80 7.49
CA LEU A 368 -0.84 12.13 8.66
C LEU A 368 0.68 11.97 8.52
N LEU A 369 1.19 11.64 7.34
CA LEU A 369 2.63 11.60 7.06
C LEU A 369 3.26 12.99 7.24
N GLU A 370 2.66 14.03 6.67
CA GLU A 370 3.13 15.40 6.81
C GLU A 370 3.01 15.92 8.24
N GLY A 371 2.01 15.45 8.99
CA GLY A 371 1.84 15.72 10.43
C GLY A 371 2.79 14.94 11.34
N LYS A 372 3.64 14.07 10.81
CA LYS A 372 4.57 13.20 11.58
C LYS A 372 3.85 12.35 12.62
N LEU A 373 2.70 11.80 12.26
CA LEU A 373 1.84 11.00 13.11
C LEU A 373 2.06 9.51 12.84
N LEU A 374 1.99 8.70 13.87
CA LEU A 374 2.06 7.24 13.75
C LEU A 374 0.65 6.69 13.58
N PHE A 375 0.37 6.02 12.47
CA PHE A 375 -0.97 5.56 12.13
C PHE A 375 -0.98 4.23 11.39
N ASP A 376 -2.10 3.52 11.51
CA ASP A 376 -2.46 2.38 10.69
C ASP A 376 -3.73 2.67 9.89
N PHE A 377 -3.86 2.05 8.72
CA PHE A 377 -5.15 1.85 8.08
C PHE A 377 -5.76 0.55 8.60
N ILE A 378 -7.05 0.57 8.91
CA ILE A 378 -7.71 -0.58 9.51
C ILE A 378 -8.97 -0.98 8.76
N ASP A 379 -9.35 -2.24 8.92
CA ASP A 379 -10.60 -2.81 8.43
C ASP A 379 -11.64 -3.04 9.55
N GLN A 380 -12.74 -3.69 9.19
CA GLN A 380 -13.84 -3.97 10.11
C GLN A 380 -13.48 -4.93 11.24
N GLU A 381 -12.40 -5.72 11.11
CA GLU A 381 -11.99 -6.73 12.09
C GLU A 381 -10.96 -6.21 13.10
N THR A 382 -10.24 -5.16 12.75
CA THR A 382 -9.18 -4.59 13.60
C THR A 382 -9.78 -3.94 14.85
N PRO A 383 -9.33 -4.29 16.08
CA PRO A 383 -9.81 -3.68 17.33
C PRO A 383 -9.43 -2.20 17.43
N PHE A 384 -10.39 -1.33 17.82
CA PHE A 384 -10.14 0.10 18.01
C PHE A 384 -9.34 0.41 19.28
N GLU A 385 -9.42 -0.45 20.28
CA GLU A 385 -8.83 -0.31 21.62
C GLU A 385 -7.30 -0.26 21.60
N ASN A 386 -6.69 -0.68 20.50
CA ASN A 386 -5.24 -0.60 20.29
C ASN A 386 -4.75 0.81 19.97
N TYR A 387 -5.65 1.76 19.72
CA TYR A 387 -5.34 3.11 19.25
C TYR A 387 -5.91 4.16 20.19
N LYS A 388 -5.29 5.34 20.21
CA LYS A 388 -5.73 6.50 21.02
C LYS A 388 -6.78 7.35 20.30
N LEU A 389 -6.72 7.35 18.97
CA LEU A 389 -7.61 8.13 18.10
C LEU A 389 -8.01 7.28 16.90
N ILE A 390 -9.30 7.28 16.56
CA ILE A 390 -9.77 6.75 15.28
C ILE A 390 -10.21 7.90 14.37
N ILE A 391 -9.98 7.74 13.07
CA ILE A 391 -10.41 8.70 12.03
C ILE A 391 -11.34 7.99 11.05
N LEU A 392 -12.50 8.57 10.84
CA LEU A 392 -13.48 8.14 9.83
C LEU A 392 -13.44 9.13 8.66
N PRO A 393 -12.74 8.80 7.55
CA PRO A 393 -12.57 9.75 6.45
C PRO A 393 -13.86 9.97 5.65
N ASP A 394 -14.28 11.19 5.54
CA ASP A 394 -15.24 11.84 4.64
C ASP A 394 -16.57 11.12 4.35
N ILE A 395 -16.56 9.85 3.98
CA ILE A 395 -17.71 9.17 3.36
C ILE A 395 -18.15 7.90 4.09
N ILE A 396 -17.53 7.57 5.22
CA ILE A 396 -17.86 6.36 5.98
C ILE A 396 -19.12 6.60 6.83
N ARG A 397 -20.27 6.19 6.32
CA ARG A 397 -21.53 6.15 7.09
C ARG A 397 -21.52 4.96 8.05
N MET A 398 -22.22 5.10 9.16
CA MET A 398 -22.22 4.14 10.26
C MET A 398 -23.49 3.28 10.27
N ASP A 399 -23.32 1.99 10.03
CA ASP A 399 -24.35 1.01 10.33
C ASP A 399 -24.46 0.76 11.85
N GLU A 400 -25.40 -0.08 12.26
CA GLU A 400 -25.61 -0.40 13.68
C GLU A 400 -24.37 -1.03 14.32
N LYS A 401 -23.65 -1.89 13.61
CA LYS A 401 -22.44 -2.59 14.09
C LYS A 401 -21.29 -1.61 14.32
N LEU A 402 -21.00 -0.76 13.35
CA LEU A 402 -19.95 0.26 13.46
C LEU A 402 -20.32 1.28 14.54
N THR A 403 -21.59 1.70 14.61
CA THR A 403 -22.10 2.62 15.64
C THR A 403 -21.87 2.05 17.04
N ALA A 404 -22.21 0.78 17.28
CA ALA A 404 -22.01 0.14 18.57
C ALA A 404 -20.52 0.07 18.95
N ARG A 405 -19.63 -0.27 17.98
CA ARG A 405 -18.19 -0.32 18.20
C ARG A 405 -17.60 1.06 18.54
N VAL A 406 -17.97 2.10 17.81
CA VAL A 406 -17.51 3.47 18.06
C VAL A 406 -17.99 3.96 19.43
N LYS A 407 -19.26 3.72 19.79
CA LYS A 407 -19.80 4.06 21.13
C LYS A 407 -19.04 3.36 22.26
N ALA A 408 -18.75 2.07 22.11
CA ALA A 408 -18.00 1.30 23.09
C ALA A 408 -16.55 1.85 23.25
N TYR A 409 -15.89 2.15 22.15
CA TYR A 409 -14.54 2.73 22.13
C TYR A 409 -14.49 4.11 22.82
N LEU A 410 -15.43 5.01 22.50
CA LEU A 410 -15.54 6.33 23.14
C LEU A 410 -15.85 6.23 24.65
N ALA A 411 -16.71 5.28 25.04
CA ALA A 411 -17.02 5.03 26.46
C ALA A 411 -15.82 4.55 27.28
N GLN A 412 -14.82 3.95 26.63
CA GLN A 412 -13.55 3.53 27.26
C GLN A 412 -12.46 4.64 27.24
N GLY A 413 -12.82 5.86 26.84
CA GLY A 413 -11.89 7.01 26.78
C GLY A 413 -11.18 7.18 25.44
N GLY A 414 -11.52 6.39 24.44
CA GLY A 414 -11.05 6.57 23.06
C GLY A 414 -11.53 7.91 22.48
N LYS A 415 -10.88 8.36 21.42
CA LYS A 415 -11.17 9.64 20.74
C LYS A 415 -11.42 9.42 19.26
N ALA A 416 -12.27 10.25 18.63
CA ALA A 416 -12.62 10.06 17.22
C ALA A 416 -12.71 11.38 16.44
N LEU A 417 -12.18 11.38 15.22
CA LEU A 417 -12.33 12.44 14.23
C LEU A 417 -13.24 11.96 13.10
N PHE A 418 -14.28 12.71 12.84
CA PHE A 418 -15.22 12.50 11.73
C PHE A 418 -15.13 13.66 10.74
N THR A 419 -15.24 13.37 9.45
CA THR A 419 -15.21 14.40 8.41
C THR A 419 -16.30 14.13 7.35
N GLY A 420 -16.81 15.17 6.71
CA GLY A 420 -17.79 15.05 5.65
C GLY A 420 -19.07 14.32 6.06
N ALA A 421 -19.46 13.30 5.32
CA ALA A 421 -20.61 12.45 5.61
C ALA A 421 -20.32 11.34 6.64
N SER A 422 -19.06 11.24 7.12
CA SER A 422 -18.73 10.26 8.15
C SER A 422 -19.43 10.58 9.47
N GLY A 423 -19.84 9.54 10.18
CA GLY A 423 -20.62 9.69 11.40
C GLY A 423 -22.13 9.78 11.19
N LEU A 424 -22.61 9.94 9.95
CA LEU A 424 -24.03 9.79 9.63
C LEU A 424 -24.43 8.31 9.67
N LYS A 425 -25.68 8.05 9.98
CA LYS A 425 -26.28 6.72 9.86
C LYS A 425 -26.23 6.23 8.41
N ALA A 426 -26.12 4.93 8.21
CA ALA A 426 -26.09 4.34 6.88
C ALA A 426 -27.40 4.58 6.09
N ASP A 427 -28.54 4.66 6.78
CA ASP A 427 -29.89 4.74 6.25
C ASP A 427 -30.60 6.07 6.48
N ALA A 428 -29.96 7.05 7.15
CA ALA A 428 -30.55 8.33 7.47
C ALA A 428 -29.54 9.48 7.47
N ASP A 429 -29.99 10.68 7.13
CA ASP A 429 -29.20 11.90 7.16
C ASP A 429 -29.21 12.53 8.57
N GLU A 430 -28.77 11.78 9.55
CA GLU A 430 -28.55 12.23 10.92
C GLU A 430 -27.32 11.55 11.52
N PHE A 431 -26.67 12.18 12.48
CA PHE A 431 -25.53 11.58 13.16
C PHE A 431 -25.93 10.32 13.96
N ALA A 432 -25.13 9.26 13.86
CA ALA A 432 -25.33 8.02 14.58
C ALA A 432 -24.96 8.12 16.08
N ILE A 433 -24.16 9.14 16.43
CA ILE A 433 -23.74 9.48 17.79
C ILE A 433 -23.78 11.00 17.98
N ASP A 434 -23.74 11.45 19.22
CA ASP A 434 -23.61 12.88 19.52
C ASP A 434 -22.21 13.38 19.15
N LEU A 435 -22.14 14.30 18.19
CA LEU A 435 -20.91 14.97 17.74
C LEU A 435 -20.85 16.44 18.16
N GLY A 436 -21.72 16.87 19.08
CA GLY A 436 -21.81 18.27 19.53
C GLY A 436 -22.57 19.20 18.58
N ALA A 437 -23.33 18.63 17.63
CA ALA A 437 -24.22 19.35 16.71
C ALA A 437 -25.21 18.39 16.08
N ALA A 438 -26.27 18.92 15.48
CA ALA A 438 -27.16 18.17 14.60
C ALA A 438 -26.77 18.40 13.13
N PHE A 439 -26.97 17.39 12.30
CA PHE A 439 -26.75 17.46 10.85
C PHE A 439 -27.93 18.16 10.17
N ALA A 440 -27.64 19.19 9.37
CA ALA A 440 -28.65 20.01 8.69
C ALA A 440 -28.64 19.85 7.15
N GLY A 441 -27.96 18.81 6.64
CA GLY A 441 -27.93 18.48 5.21
C GLY A 441 -26.64 18.90 4.52
N ALA A 442 -26.51 18.47 3.27
CA ALA A 442 -25.41 18.87 2.39
C ALA A 442 -25.51 20.36 2.06
N ASP A 443 -24.37 21.04 1.97
CA ASP A 443 -24.33 22.42 1.52
C ASP A 443 -24.69 22.48 0.02
N SER A 444 -25.50 23.47 -0.33
CA SER A 444 -25.89 23.73 -1.72
C SER A 444 -24.82 24.44 -2.55
N PHE A 445 -23.79 24.98 -1.88
CA PHE A 445 -22.67 25.66 -2.51
C PHE A 445 -21.45 24.75 -2.63
N LYS A 446 -20.93 24.64 -3.84
CA LYS A 446 -19.68 23.95 -4.14
C LYS A 446 -18.94 24.68 -5.28
N PRO A 447 -17.78 25.30 -5.00
CA PRO A 447 -17.11 25.43 -3.72
C PRO A 447 -17.85 26.36 -2.74
N ASN A 448 -17.53 26.22 -1.46
CA ASN A 448 -17.84 27.20 -0.41
C ASN A 448 -16.56 27.62 0.30
N TYR A 449 -16.67 28.26 1.47
CA TYR A 449 -15.51 28.77 2.21
C TYR A 449 -15.52 28.33 3.67
N MET A 450 -14.32 28.27 4.26
CA MET A 450 -14.08 28.02 5.67
C MET A 450 -13.41 29.24 6.32
N ILE A 451 -13.87 29.63 7.52
CA ILE A 451 -13.22 30.61 8.37
C ILE A 451 -12.79 29.89 9.67
N PRO A 452 -11.48 29.80 9.97
CA PRO A 452 -11.01 29.16 11.21
C PRO A 452 -11.20 30.06 12.43
N ASN A 453 -11.44 29.46 13.60
CA ASN A 453 -11.42 30.12 14.90
C ASN A 453 -10.08 29.88 15.64
N TYR A 454 -9.02 29.57 14.89
CA TYR A 454 -7.65 29.34 15.36
C TYR A 454 -6.67 29.97 14.39
N GLU A 455 -5.44 30.23 14.86
CA GLU A 455 -4.40 30.78 14.02
C GLU A 455 -3.93 29.76 12.96
N THR A 456 -3.81 30.22 11.73
CA THR A 456 -3.25 29.49 10.60
C THR A 456 -2.00 30.22 10.08
N THR A 457 -1.24 29.57 9.22
CA THR A 457 -0.04 30.17 8.60
C THR A 457 -0.35 31.50 7.89
N ASN A 458 -1.53 31.62 7.27
CA ASN A 458 -1.94 32.82 6.54
C ASN A 458 -2.93 33.72 7.33
N GLY A 459 -3.13 33.46 8.64
CA GLY A 459 -4.03 34.19 9.51
C GLY A 459 -5.50 33.76 9.39
N ILE A 460 -6.37 34.44 10.13
CA ILE A 460 -7.82 34.19 10.14
C ILE A 460 -8.47 34.93 8.97
N THR A 461 -8.91 34.14 7.98
CA THR A 461 -9.59 34.66 6.77
C THR A 461 -10.51 33.58 6.17
N SER A 462 -11.24 33.92 5.11
CA SER A 462 -12.03 32.94 4.36
C SER A 462 -11.14 32.17 3.41
N TYR A 463 -11.10 30.85 3.60
CA TYR A 463 -10.38 29.88 2.76
C TYR A 463 -11.36 29.08 1.91
N ILE A 464 -11.00 28.82 0.66
CA ILE A 464 -11.84 28.04 -0.25
C ILE A 464 -11.84 26.54 0.12
N MET A 465 -13.02 25.92 0.02
CA MET A 465 -13.21 24.47 0.16
C MET A 465 -13.81 23.94 -1.14
N TYR A 466 -13.07 23.10 -1.85
CA TYR A 466 -13.46 22.65 -3.19
C TYR A 466 -14.41 21.44 -3.18
N GLU A 467 -14.35 20.59 -2.16
CA GLU A 467 -15.20 19.42 -2.05
C GLU A 467 -16.48 19.71 -1.25
N GLN A 468 -17.35 18.70 -1.16
CA GLN A 468 -18.68 18.84 -0.55
C GLN A 468 -18.60 19.31 0.89
N GLY A 469 -19.34 20.39 1.20
CA GLY A 469 -19.59 20.87 2.55
C GLY A 469 -20.92 20.36 3.12
N TYR A 470 -21.02 20.33 4.45
CA TYR A 470 -22.21 19.93 5.19
C TYR A 470 -22.53 20.94 6.25
N ARG A 471 -23.83 21.20 6.46
CA ARG A 471 -24.32 22.21 7.41
C ARG A 471 -24.66 21.58 8.75
N LEU A 472 -24.41 22.35 9.78
CA LEU A 472 -24.72 22.01 11.18
C LEU A 472 -25.77 22.94 11.75
N GLU A 473 -26.57 22.42 12.66
CA GLU A 473 -27.51 23.16 13.49
C GLU A 473 -27.45 22.65 14.95
N ASN A 474 -28.10 23.38 15.86
CA ASN A 474 -28.17 23.03 17.28
C ASN A 474 -26.77 22.70 17.87
N VAL A 475 -25.78 23.53 17.58
CA VAL A 475 -24.39 23.33 18.00
C VAL A 475 -24.27 23.48 19.52
N THR A 476 -23.82 22.43 20.17
CA THR A 476 -23.55 22.34 21.62
C THR A 476 -22.06 22.17 21.92
N GLY A 477 -21.27 21.70 20.94
CA GLY A 477 -19.82 21.59 21.02
C GLY A 477 -19.11 22.92 20.81
N GLU A 478 -17.78 22.93 20.99
CA GLU A 478 -16.90 24.07 20.71
C GLU A 478 -16.71 24.19 19.18
N ALA A 479 -17.26 25.24 18.57
CA ALA A 479 -17.05 25.50 17.14
C ALA A 479 -15.62 26.02 16.91
N PHE A 480 -14.82 25.32 16.09
CA PHE A 480 -13.45 25.72 15.74
C PHE A 480 -13.29 26.19 14.29
N ALA A 481 -14.30 26.03 13.45
CA ALA A 481 -14.37 26.65 12.14
C ALA A 481 -15.82 26.88 11.72
N SER A 482 -16.03 27.91 10.91
CA SER A 482 -17.32 28.26 10.33
C SER A 482 -17.31 28.07 8.82
N SER A 483 -18.42 27.64 8.23
CA SER A 483 -18.66 27.77 6.79
C SER A 483 -19.01 29.23 6.47
N ASN A 484 -18.66 29.64 5.26
CA ASN A 484 -19.02 30.95 4.74
C ASN A 484 -19.49 30.77 3.28
N GLU A 485 -20.74 31.12 3.02
CA GLU A 485 -21.36 30.89 1.71
C GLU A 485 -20.85 31.89 0.66
N PRO A 486 -20.71 31.49 -0.61
CA PRO A 486 -20.56 32.43 -1.70
C PRO A 486 -21.88 33.15 -1.98
N TYR A 487 -21.83 34.30 -2.67
CA TYR A 487 -23.03 35.03 -3.05
C TYR A 487 -24.00 34.23 -3.91
N PHE A 488 -23.47 33.32 -4.78
CA PHE A 488 -24.24 32.42 -5.64
C PHE A 488 -23.34 31.32 -6.23
N ASN A 489 -23.93 30.22 -6.64
CA ASN A 489 -23.24 29.20 -7.45
C ASN A 489 -23.07 29.71 -8.89
N ARG A 490 -21.90 29.45 -9.50
CA ARG A 490 -21.66 29.74 -10.92
C ARG A 490 -22.63 28.97 -11.81
N GLN A 491 -23.20 29.69 -12.75
CA GLN A 491 -24.10 29.15 -13.76
C GLN A 491 -23.82 29.83 -15.11
N PRO A 492 -24.26 29.29 -16.24
CA PRO A 492 -24.27 30.01 -17.50
C PRO A 492 -24.93 31.39 -17.32
N PHE A 493 -24.26 32.45 -17.72
CA PHE A 493 -24.68 33.86 -17.59
C PHE A 493 -24.64 34.45 -16.16
N PHE A 494 -24.46 33.63 -15.11
CA PHE A 494 -24.28 34.08 -13.73
C PHE A 494 -22.93 33.57 -13.20
N PHE A 495 -21.92 34.43 -13.27
CA PHE A 495 -20.59 34.12 -12.77
C PHE A 495 -19.86 35.39 -12.32
N SER A 496 -18.83 35.18 -11.49
CA SER A 496 -17.93 36.23 -11.06
C SER A 496 -16.50 35.70 -11.17
N SER A 497 -15.54 36.59 -11.52
CA SER A 497 -14.13 36.25 -11.64
C SER A 497 -13.85 35.08 -12.61
N HIS A 498 -12.61 34.52 -12.59
CA HIS A 498 -12.18 33.48 -13.48
C HIS A 498 -12.54 32.06 -12.98
N GLN A 499 -12.66 31.87 -11.66
CA GLN A 499 -12.80 30.53 -11.07
C GLN A 499 -14.10 30.33 -10.30
N HIS A 500 -14.36 31.12 -9.26
CA HIS A 500 -15.51 30.93 -8.39
C HIS A 500 -16.04 32.27 -7.85
N THR A 501 -17.26 32.24 -7.34
CA THR A 501 -17.93 33.41 -6.78
C THR A 501 -17.32 33.72 -5.40
N PRO A 502 -17.04 34.99 -5.06
CA PRO A 502 -16.54 35.38 -3.75
C PRO A 502 -17.56 35.07 -2.63
N ASN A 503 -17.04 34.91 -1.43
CA ASN A 503 -17.83 34.72 -0.22
C ASN A 503 -18.67 35.94 0.14
N ASP A 504 -19.85 35.71 0.72
CA ASP A 504 -20.70 36.71 1.36
C ASP A 504 -20.28 36.83 2.85
N PRO A 505 -19.65 37.92 3.30
CA PRO A 505 -19.11 38.02 4.66
C PRO A 505 -20.18 37.94 5.77
N GLU A 506 -21.46 38.14 5.43
CA GLU A 506 -22.54 38.07 6.39
C GLU A 506 -23.14 36.66 6.55
N LYS A 507 -22.82 35.75 5.64
CA LYS A 507 -23.40 34.38 5.64
C LYS A 507 -22.42 33.37 6.19
N THR A 508 -22.35 33.30 7.49
CA THR A 508 -21.49 32.34 8.19
C THR A 508 -22.30 31.44 9.13
N ALA A 509 -21.89 30.18 9.27
CA ALA A 509 -22.47 29.24 10.23
C ALA A 509 -21.39 28.28 10.76
N PRO A 510 -21.48 27.76 12.00
CA PRO A 510 -20.57 26.76 12.49
C PRO A 510 -20.55 25.52 11.57
N ALA A 511 -19.36 25.01 11.27
CA ALA A 511 -19.21 23.87 10.37
C ALA A 511 -18.16 22.84 10.83
N ALA A 512 -17.38 23.17 11.87
CA ALA A 512 -16.50 22.20 12.52
C ALA A 512 -16.59 22.38 14.03
N VAL A 513 -16.75 21.25 14.75
CA VAL A 513 -17.05 21.24 16.18
C VAL A 513 -16.20 20.22 16.93
N LEU A 514 -15.86 20.54 18.18
CA LEU A 514 -15.13 19.69 19.12
C LEU A 514 -16.03 19.39 20.31
N THR A 515 -15.94 18.16 20.81
CA THR A 515 -16.41 17.76 22.13
C THR A 515 -15.23 17.29 23.00
N GLY A 516 -15.49 16.75 24.17
CA GLY A 516 -14.42 16.18 25.01
C GLY A 516 -13.68 14.99 24.38
N SER A 517 -14.33 14.22 23.48
CA SER A 517 -13.80 12.99 22.89
C SER A 517 -13.93 12.91 21.36
N THR A 518 -14.65 13.84 20.74
CA THR A 518 -14.86 13.80 19.29
C THR A 518 -14.56 15.16 18.64
N ALA A 519 -14.16 15.10 17.37
CA ALA A 519 -14.16 16.26 16.47
C ALA A 519 -14.96 15.90 15.21
N TYR A 520 -15.69 16.86 14.69
CA TYR A 520 -16.36 16.75 13.41
C TYR A 520 -15.97 17.95 12.52
N ILE A 521 -15.62 17.64 11.27
CA ILE A 521 -15.32 18.64 10.23
C ILE A 521 -16.33 18.48 9.10
N GLY A 522 -17.14 19.50 8.87
CA GLY A 522 -18.24 19.48 7.90
C GLY A 522 -17.85 19.60 6.43
N TRP A 523 -16.71 19.02 6.01
CA TRP A 523 -16.26 18.94 4.61
C TRP A 523 -15.58 17.60 4.32
N GLU A 524 -15.55 17.21 3.04
CA GLU A 524 -14.75 16.08 2.55
C GLU A 524 -13.26 16.50 2.44
N VAL A 525 -12.65 16.77 3.58
CA VAL A 525 -11.30 17.37 3.68
C VAL A 525 -10.19 16.48 3.16
N PHE A 526 -10.31 15.17 3.32
CA PHE A 526 -9.27 14.26 2.85
C PHE A 526 -9.28 14.15 1.33
N LYS A 527 -10.45 14.06 0.73
CA LYS A 527 -10.58 14.11 -0.73
C LYS A 527 -10.11 15.44 -1.29
N ASP A 528 -10.49 16.56 -0.66
CA ASP A 528 -10.04 17.91 -1.06
C ASP A 528 -8.50 17.98 -1.04
N TYR A 529 -7.87 17.52 0.05
CA TYR A 529 -6.43 17.50 0.16
C TYR A 529 -5.74 16.60 -0.87
N ALA A 530 -6.30 15.43 -1.16
CA ALA A 530 -5.76 14.54 -2.18
C ALA A 530 -5.75 15.16 -3.58
N VAL A 531 -6.77 15.97 -3.89
CA VAL A 531 -6.96 16.59 -5.22
C VAL A 531 -6.26 17.95 -5.35
N LYS A 532 -6.30 18.77 -4.30
CA LYS A 532 -5.84 20.17 -4.34
C LYS A 532 -4.59 20.44 -3.50
N GLY A 533 -4.39 19.71 -2.41
CA GLY A 533 -3.23 19.90 -1.53
C GLY A 533 -3.20 21.23 -0.78
N GLU A 534 -4.38 21.76 -0.44
CA GLU A 534 -4.49 23.09 0.17
C GLU A 534 -3.96 23.12 1.62
N LEU A 535 -3.09 24.08 1.92
CA LEU A 535 -2.44 24.20 3.23
C LEU A 535 -3.45 24.29 4.39
N HIS A 536 -4.48 25.13 4.25
CA HIS A 536 -5.48 25.34 5.29
C HIS A 536 -6.32 24.08 5.58
N VAL A 537 -6.51 23.20 4.60
CA VAL A 537 -7.19 21.90 4.79
C VAL A 537 -6.32 21.00 5.68
N LYS A 538 -5.01 20.90 5.39
CA LYS A 538 -4.05 20.19 6.24
C LYS A 538 -4.03 20.77 7.66
N GLU A 539 -3.94 22.09 7.80
CA GLU A 539 -3.91 22.76 9.09
C GLU A 539 -5.17 22.50 9.91
N MET A 540 -6.36 22.51 9.28
CA MET A 540 -7.63 22.24 9.96
C MET A 540 -7.68 20.80 10.52
N VAL A 541 -7.29 19.82 9.74
CA VAL A 541 -7.25 18.41 10.19
C VAL A 541 -6.22 18.24 11.31
N LEU A 542 -5.00 18.78 11.15
CA LEU A 542 -3.95 18.70 12.17
C LEU A 542 -4.31 19.46 13.44
N TYR A 543 -5.05 20.58 13.34
CA TYR A 543 -5.60 21.27 14.50
C TYR A 543 -6.57 20.36 15.27
N ALA A 544 -7.56 19.77 14.60
CA ALA A 544 -8.51 18.85 15.22
C ALA A 544 -7.80 17.67 15.90
N ILE A 545 -6.83 17.06 15.21
CA ILE A 545 -6.01 15.97 15.76
C ILE A 545 -5.24 16.45 16.99
N SER A 546 -4.66 17.65 16.98
CA SER A 546 -3.89 18.18 18.11
C SER A 546 -4.74 18.41 19.38
N ARG A 547 -6.03 18.72 19.19
CA ARG A 547 -6.99 18.89 20.28
C ARG A 547 -7.43 17.53 20.86
N LEU A 548 -7.55 16.50 20.02
CA LEU A 548 -7.91 15.15 20.44
C LEU A 548 -6.70 14.34 20.95
N LEU A 549 -5.55 14.48 20.32
CA LEU A 549 -4.31 13.78 20.62
C LEU A 549 -3.15 14.80 20.72
N PRO A 550 -3.01 15.50 21.85
CA PRO A 550 -1.95 16.48 22.06
C PRO A 550 -0.57 15.82 22.04
N LYS A 551 0.48 16.62 21.83
CA LYS A 551 1.87 16.11 21.66
C LYS A 551 2.34 15.27 22.84
N GLU A 552 1.89 15.61 24.03
CA GLU A 552 2.22 14.92 25.30
C GLU A 552 1.64 13.50 25.37
N GLU A 553 0.65 13.19 24.57
CA GLU A 553 0.03 11.86 24.48
C GLU A 553 0.58 11.01 23.31
N ARG A 554 1.31 11.62 22.37
CA ARG A 554 1.86 10.91 21.19
C ARG A 554 3.06 10.05 21.57
N ARG A 555 3.25 8.94 20.87
CA ARG A 555 4.42 8.06 21.06
C ARG A 555 5.71 8.75 20.65
N VAL A 556 5.69 9.49 19.55
CA VAL A 556 6.86 10.16 18.98
C VAL A 556 6.50 11.57 18.51
N VAL A 557 7.40 12.52 18.77
CA VAL A 557 7.35 13.88 18.24
C VAL A 557 8.72 14.21 17.64
N VAL A 558 8.76 14.68 16.40
CA VAL A 558 10.00 14.98 15.66
C VAL A 558 9.94 16.31 14.91
N SER A 559 11.10 16.89 14.63
CA SER A 559 11.23 18.13 13.83
C SER A 559 11.58 17.84 12.35
N LEU A 560 10.91 16.87 11.72
CA LEU A 560 11.09 16.61 10.29
C LEU A 560 10.25 17.54 9.43
N PRO A 561 10.72 17.98 8.25
CA PRO A 561 9.94 18.74 7.29
C PRO A 561 8.84 17.87 6.63
N ASP A 562 7.93 18.47 5.86
CA ASP A 562 6.76 17.79 5.28
C ASP A 562 7.09 16.48 4.55
N ARG A 563 8.17 16.44 3.76
CA ARG A 563 8.64 15.22 3.07
C ARG A 563 9.35 14.19 3.97
N GLY A 564 9.61 14.53 5.23
CA GLY A 564 10.17 13.59 6.19
C GLY A 564 9.13 12.56 6.60
N VAL A 565 9.54 11.31 6.77
CA VAL A 565 8.71 10.22 7.29
C VAL A 565 9.29 9.76 8.62
N VAL A 566 8.42 9.56 9.59
CA VAL A 566 8.77 8.96 10.87
C VAL A 566 7.95 7.69 11.09
N THR A 567 8.62 6.64 11.52
CA THR A 567 7.98 5.46 12.09
C THR A 567 8.66 5.09 13.41
N ALA A 568 8.00 4.30 14.21
CA ALA A 568 8.59 3.80 15.45
C ALA A 568 8.26 2.33 15.60
N THR A 569 9.25 1.54 16.03
CA THR A 569 9.12 0.10 16.22
C THR A 569 9.62 -0.31 17.59
N ASN A 570 9.11 -1.42 18.10
CA ASN A 570 9.69 -2.10 19.26
C ASN A 570 10.26 -3.45 18.82
N GLN A 571 11.49 -3.71 19.27
CA GLN A 571 12.14 -5.00 19.07
C GLN A 571 12.71 -5.48 20.41
N ASN A 572 12.08 -6.48 21.01
CA ASN A 572 12.54 -7.10 22.27
C ASN A 572 12.83 -6.08 23.40
N GLY A 573 11.97 -5.06 23.55
CA GLY A 573 12.10 -4.01 24.57
C GLY A 573 12.96 -2.81 24.14
N ARG A 574 13.62 -2.86 22.99
CA ARG A 574 14.26 -1.69 22.36
C ARG A 574 13.22 -0.89 21.57
N ASP A 575 13.13 0.39 21.83
CA ASP A 575 12.33 1.29 20.97
C ASP A 575 13.23 1.93 19.92
N ILE A 576 12.80 1.90 18.69
CA ILE A 576 13.56 2.35 17.53
C ILE A 576 12.72 3.37 16.77
N VAL A 577 13.21 4.60 16.67
CA VAL A 577 12.61 5.64 15.84
C VAL A 577 13.35 5.68 14.51
N HIS A 578 12.63 5.48 13.42
CA HIS A 578 13.15 5.62 12.07
C HIS A 578 12.84 7.02 11.55
N LEU A 579 13.86 7.72 11.13
CA LEU A 579 13.79 9.05 10.52
C LEU A 579 14.20 8.94 9.07
N LEU A 580 13.31 9.30 8.16
CA LEU A 580 13.59 9.28 6.72
C LEU A 580 13.35 10.66 6.12
N PHE A 581 14.23 11.04 5.22
CA PHE A 581 14.04 12.23 4.41
C PHE A 581 14.70 12.06 3.04
N ALA A 582 13.96 12.40 1.99
CA ALA A 582 14.50 12.58 0.66
C ALA A 582 13.87 13.80 0.00
N HIS A 583 14.69 14.55 -0.71
CA HIS A 583 14.19 15.60 -1.58
C HIS A 583 13.74 14.99 -2.90
N THR A 584 12.45 15.11 -3.19
CA THR A 584 11.89 14.62 -4.45
C THR A 584 11.76 15.75 -5.46
N THR A 585 12.00 15.45 -6.74
CA THR A 585 11.84 16.39 -7.85
C THR A 585 10.82 15.86 -8.84
N VAL A 586 9.80 16.65 -9.16
CA VAL A 586 8.87 16.34 -10.26
C VAL A 586 9.57 16.60 -11.58
N ARG A 587 9.83 15.55 -12.37
CA ARG A 587 10.57 15.66 -13.63
C ARG A 587 9.70 15.43 -14.86
N GLY A 588 8.73 14.55 -14.77
CA GLY A 588 7.73 14.28 -15.79
C GLY A 588 6.32 14.39 -15.24
N ARG A 589 5.31 14.29 -16.08
CA ARG A 589 3.91 14.33 -15.62
C ARG A 589 3.62 13.12 -14.73
N GLY A 590 3.43 13.35 -13.43
CA GLY A 590 3.21 12.31 -12.43
C GLY A 590 4.47 11.49 -12.11
N ILE A 591 5.67 11.94 -12.53
CA ILE A 591 6.94 11.26 -12.28
C ILE A 591 7.74 12.08 -11.28
N GLU A 592 7.92 11.53 -10.11
CA GLU A 592 8.65 12.08 -9.00
C GLU A 592 9.91 11.24 -8.75
N VAL A 593 11.08 11.87 -8.73
CA VAL A 593 12.37 11.17 -8.62
C VAL A 593 13.15 11.65 -7.41
N ILE A 594 14.00 10.77 -6.87
CA ILE A 594 15.01 11.07 -5.84
C ILE A 594 16.38 10.86 -6.47
N GLU A 595 17.21 11.92 -6.47
CA GLU A 595 18.61 11.86 -6.94
C GLU A 595 19.56 12.44 -5.91
N ASP A 596 19.28 13.63 -5.42
CA ASP A 596 20.10 14.27 -4.42
C ASP A 596 19.83 13.76 -3.01
N ALA A 597 20.85 13.40 -2.28
CA ALA A 597 20.77 13.11 -0.86
C ALA A 597 21.18 14.36 -0.07
N VAL A 598 20.20 15.06 0.48
CA VAL A 598 20.39 16.26 1.27
C VAL A 598 20.26 15.92 2.75
N PRO A 599 21.32 16.09 3.57
CA PRO A 599 21.23 15.79 4.99
C PRO A 599 20.37 16.85 5.73
N LEU A 600 19.47 16.38 6.60
CA LEU A 600 18.84 17.22 7.59
C LEU A 600 19.72 17.26 8.83
N MET A 601 20.01 18.47 9.33
CA MET A 601 20.86 18.67 10.49
C MET A 601 20.04 18.92 11.74
N ASN A 602 20.51 18.41 12.89
CA ASN A 602 19.95 18.69 14.21
C ASN A 602 18.47 18.38 14.35
N VAL A 603 18.06 17.17 13.94
CA VAL A 603 16.66 16.72 14.03
C VAL A 603 16.34 16.36 15.48
N SER A 604 15.38 17.06 16.09
CA SER A 604 14.93 16.73 17.44
C SER A 604 13.98 15.52 17.40
N VAL A 605 14.13 14.64 18.39
CA VAL A 605 13.31 13.45 18.61
C VAL A 605 12.87 13.42 20.05
N ALA A 606 11.58 13.31 20.31
CA ALA A 606 11.02 13.01 21.62
C ALA A 606 10.23 11.69 21.50
N LEU A 607 10.69 10.67 22.21
CA LEU A 607 10.10 9.33 22.25
C LEU A 607 9.50 9.07 23.62
N LYS A 608 8.21 8.77 23.68
CA LYS A 608 7.51 8.45 24.94
C LYS A 608 7.87 7.05 25.42
N ARG A 609 8.35 6.96 26.65
CA ARG A 609 8.65 5.71 27.35
C ARG A 609 8.21 5.79 28.81
N ASP A 610 7.82 4.65 29.37
CA ASP A 610 7.42 4.56 30.78
C ASP A 610 8.66 4.63 31.71
N GLU A 611 9.83 4.19 31.22
CA GLU A 611 11.07 4.15 31.96
C GLU A 611 12.22 4.83 31.21
N LYS A 612 13.12 5.45 31.96
CA LYS A 612 14.36 6.02 31.42
C LYS A 612 15.23 4.93 30.81
N PRO A 613 15.62 5.03 29.52
CA PRO A 613 16.52 4.06 28.90
C PRO A 613 17.93 4.14 29.50
N GLN A 614 18.68 3.06 29.41
CA GLN A 614 20.08 3.06 29.82
C GLN A 614 20.95 3.86 28.87
N LYS A 615 20.65 3.76 27.56
CA LYS A 615 21.36 4.49 26.50
C LYS A 615 20.45 4.83 25.33
N VAL A 616 20.84 5.88 24.61
CA VAL A 616 20.29 6.27 23.30
C VAL A 616 21.43 6.34 22.31
N TYR A 617 21.28 5.70 21.15
CA TYR A 617 22.33 5.67 20.14
C TYR A 617 21.76 5.64 18.71
N LEU A 618 22.61 6.01 17.74
CA LEU A 618 22.33 5.91 16.33
C LEU A 618 22.69 4.51 15.81
N ALA A 619 21.78 3.90 15.07
CA ALA A 619 22.04 2.62 14.42
C ALA A 619 22.03 2.80 12.88
N PRO A 620 22.92 2.10 12.16
CA PRO A 620 23.81 1.02 12.59
C PRO A 620 25.16 1.48 13.19
N GLN A 621 25.42 2.80 13.31
CA GLN A 621 26.73 3.37 13.69
C GLN A 621 27.14 3.01 15.12
N MET A 622 26.21 2.71 16.00
CA MET A 622 26.41 2.48 17.44
C MET A 622 26.96 3.72 18.20
N GLU A 623 26.75 4.90 17.62
CA GLU A 623 27.17 6.18 18.22
C GLU A 623 26.15 6.63 19.27
N GLU A 624 26.57 6.78 20.51
CA GLU A 624 25.72 7.29 21.58
C GLU A 624 25.36 8.75 21.35
N VAL A 625 24.09 9.08 21.62
CA VAL A 625 23.54 10.43 21.53
C VAL A 625 23.17 10.91 22.94
N PRO A 626 23.61 12.12 23.34
CA PRO A 626 23.14 12.73 24.57
C PRO A 626 21.61 12.85 24.58
N PHE A 627 20.99 12.52 25.70
CA PHE A 627 19.55 12.58 25.85
C PHE A 627 19.13 13.08 27.24
N GLU A 628 17.94 13.65 27.29
CA GLU A 628 17.23 13.97 28.52
C GLU A 628 16.03 13.05 28.68
N TYR A 629 15.65 12.72 29.91
CA TYR A 629 14.42 12.00 30.20
C TYR A 629 13.58 12.85 31.15
N GLU A 630 12.50 13.40 30.61
CA GLU A 630 11.62 14.33 31.31
C GLU A 630 10.17 14.10 30.86
N ASP A 631 9.22 14.12 31.80
CA ASP A 631 7.78 13.93 31.58
C ASP A 631 7.43 12.65 30.78
N GLY A 632 8.21 11.59 30.97
CA GLY A 632 8.04 10.33 30.25
C GLY A 632 8.54 10.35 28.79
N PHE A 633 9.33 11.36 28.41
CA PHE A 633 9.95 11.46 27.09
C PHE A 633 11.46 11.35 27.15
N VAL A 634 11.99 10.53 26.26
CA VAL A 634 13.41 10.53 25.88
C VAL A 634 13.59 11.60 24.79
N LYS A 635 14.27 12.68 25.13
CA LYS A 635 14.53 13.83 24.21
C LYS A 635 15.98 13.78 23.77
N ALA A 636 16.20 13.70 22.45
CA ALA A 636 17.53 13.68 21.85
C ALA A 636 17.55 14.54 20.56
N VAL A 637 18.76 14.97 20.18
CA VAL A 637 18.99 15.67 18.90
C VAL A 637 19.88 14.80 18.04
N VAL A 638 19.37 14.39 16.89
CA VAL A 638 20.09 13.60 15.88
C VAL A 638 20.94 14.57 15.04
N PRO A 639 22.27 14.43 15.04
CA PRO A 639 23.14 15.38 14.35
C PRO A 639 22.86 15.50 12.86
N SER A 640 22.59 14.36 12.20
CA SER A 640 22.31 14.34 10.76
C SER A 640 21.40 13.16 10.39
N VAL A 641 20.46 13.40 9.49
CA VAL A 641 19.62 12.39 8.84
C VAL A 641 19.87 12.45 7.33
N LEU A 642 20.50 11.40 6.80
CA LEU A 642 20.75 11.27 5.37
C LEU A 642 19.97 10.05 4.85
N LEU A 643 18.92 10.28 4.08
CA LEU A 643 17.96 9.30 3.57
C LEU A 643 17.23 8.52 4.68
N HIS A 644 17.94 7.75 5.51
CA HIS A 644 17.36 6.97 6.59
C HIS A 644 18.32 6.82 7.76
N GLN A 645 17.89 7.26 8.96
CA GLN A 645 18.61 7.11 10.23
C GLN A 645 17.71 6.48 11.28
N MET A 646 18.25 5.55 12.05
CA MET A 646 17.57 4.96 13.22
C MET A 646 18.14 5.55 14.53
N VAL A 647 17.23 5.83 15.47
CA VAL A 647 17.53 6.22 16.84
C VAL A 647 16.99 5.14 17.76
N VAL A 648 17.86 4.54 18.55
CA VAL A 648 17.52 3.41 19.42
C VAL A 648 17.60 3.83 20.87
N ALA A 649 16.56 3.52 21.65
CA ALA A 649 16.49 3.71 23.08
C ALA A 649 16.32 2.34 23.77
N GLU A 650 17.30 1.92 24.58
CA GLU A 650 17.30 0.63 25.29
C GLU A 650 17.79 0.72 26.74
#